data_e274d58512b1096a19cb6a604a1c5d6d
#
_entry.id   e274d58512b1096a19cb6a604a1c5d6d
#
_cell.length_a   1.000
_cell.length_b   1.000
_cell.length_c   1.000
_cell.angle_alpha   90.00
_cell.angle_beta   90.00
_cell.angle_gamma   90.00
#
_symmetry.space_group_name_H-M   'P 1'
#
loop_
_entity.id
_entity.type
_entity.pdbx_description
1 polymer ?
#
loop_
_entity_poly.entity_id
_entity_poly.type
_entity_poly.pdbx_seq_one_letter_code
_entity_poly.pdbx_strand_id
1 'polypeptide(L)'
;MFKRSCSSSCRTCLVPLVAFTLLVLASVPRVAAQSRISVSVSPATASVRSGGGTQQFIATVSNDRHHRGVRWTLSGAGCSASACGTLSATSSASGTPITYAAPPNAPNPATVDLTATSVSNTLKKASVSITITSNTALSVTISPKRGGLAVMQSLRVTASVLNDVGAAGVTWSASGATCSGASCGSFINVTSTSANYVAPSAAGIYSITATSVADVTRSASNSIGVTDLSGVLTYHNNVSRDGTNTHEFALTTASVNKSTFGKLFSCQTDGAIYAQPLWIPNLSIAGTPHNVIVVATQHESIYAFDADAAPCNTLWDVSLIDSAHGGTTGETSVPSSGTGALVGSGTGDISPEVGITGTPVIDPTTSTLYVVSKSVNSSQQFFQRLHAIDLTTGNERIAPPQSIDSSIAVPGTGAGSVAGLVAFDPRNESQRPGLVLSNGVVYVAWASHEDHDPYHGWVIGFNASTLAPVANAVFNSTPNQVGTLSYSRGGIWMGGGAPAVDSSGNLFFITGNGTFDANTGGSNYGDSVVKLGTASGLSVADYFTPLDQASLDANDTDFGSGAATVLVDQPSGPVAHLLIGGGKQGNLFLLNRDNLGKFSSSTNNVVQAINLGNSIFATPVFWQNNLYVAGVGAPLKQFAFNTATGKFGGAPFSQSATSYGFPGATPSLSSSGSTNAIVWALDNTLYCTPQSRGCGATVLHAYDATNLATELWNSSQAAANRDQAGHAVKFTVPTVANGKVYVGTRGNDSSVLGELEVYGLLPN
;
A
#
# COMPACT_ATOMS: atom_id res chain seq x y z
N MET A 1 28.43 2.05 43.54
CA MET A 1 29.77 2.02 44.17
C MET A 1 30.63 3.09 43.57
N PHE A 2 30.94 4.02 44.41
CA PHE A 2 32.16 4.82 44.50
C PHE A 2 32.59 5.60 43.26
N LYS A 3 32.48 6.87 43.33
CA LYS A 3 33.10 8.02 44.08
C LYS A 3 34.19 8.64 43.22
N ARG A 4 34.01 9.90 42.94
CA ARG A 4 34.60 11.13 43.52
C ARG A 4 35.96 11.48 42.85
N SER A 5 36.42 12.66 42.71
CA SER A 5 36.01 14.00 43.18
C SER A 5 37.06 15.01 42.75
N CYS A 6 36.61 16.25 42.61
CA CYS A 6 37.17 17.45 43.19
C CYS A 6 38.56 17.91 42.69
N SER A 7 38.73 19.10 42.42
CA SER A 7 38.56 20.45 42.92
C SER A 7 39.91 21.14 42.84
N SER A 8 40.17 22.29 42.63
CA SER A 8 39.85 23.65 43.10
C SER A 8 41.04 24.55 42.86
N SER A 9 40.78 25.67 42.33
CA SER A 9 40.95 27.02 42.86
C SER A 9 42.31 27.43 43.45
N CYS A 10 42.86 28.57 43.05
CA CYS A 10 43.12 29.74 43.88
C CYS A 10 43.81 30.90 43.11
N ARG A 11 43.17 31.96 43.10
CA ARG A 11 43.50 33.35 43.36
C ARG A 11 44.90 33.60 43.92
N THR A 12 45.61 34.66 43.44
CA THR A 12 45.90 35.83 44.27
C THR A 12 46.48 37.00 43.46
N CYS A 13 45.98 38.12 43.76
CA CYS A 13 46.40 39.50 43.52
C CYS A 13 47.84 39.82 43.92
N LEU A 14 48.46 40.84 43.35
CA LEU A 14 48.96 42.00 44.05
C LEU A 14 49.50 43.11 43.13
N VAL A 15 49.10 44.32 43.41
CA VAL A 15 49.43 45.66 42.93
C VAL A 15 50.52 46.20 43.87
N PRO A 16 51.04 47.39 43.71
CA PRO A 16 51.91 48.10 42.73
C PRO A 16 53.20 48.60 43.34
N LEU A 17 54.06 49.16 42.55
CA LEU A 17 55.08 50.13 43.13
C LEU A 17 55.32 51.29 42.20
N VAL A 18 55.05 52.47 42.71
CA VAL A 18 55.35 53.83 42.21
C VAL A 18 56.81 54.13 42.51
N ALA A 19 57.53 54.64 41.57
CA ALA A 19 58.76 55.42 41.83
C ALA A 19 58.83 56.67 40.95
N PHE A 20 58.76 57.75 41.61
CA PHE A 20 59.00 59.10 41.14
C PHE A 20 60.51 59.34 40.93
N THR A 21 61.03 59.96 39.83
CA THR A 21 62.22 60.80 39.83
C THR A 21 62.21 61.80 38.67
N LEU A 22 62.17 62.98 39.04
CA LEU A 22 62.74 64.26 38.70
C LEU A 22 63.17 64.62 37.26
N LEU A 23 62.63 65.71 36.90
CA LEU A 23 62.79 66.64 35.78
C LEU A 23 64.25 67.12 35.56
N VAL A 24 64.71 67.00 34.30
CA VAL A 24 65.74 67.92 33.77
C VAL A 24 65.31 68.40 32.39
N LEU A 25 65.04 69.73 32.27
CA LEU A 25 64.78 70.41 31.02
C LEU A 25 66.11 70.56 30.25
N ALA A 26 66.17 69.95 29.07
CA ALA A 26 67.10 70.31 28.05
C ALA A 26 66.30 70.65 26.77
N SER A 27 66.43 71.94 26.36
CA SER A 27 65.88 72.49 25.13
C SER A 27 66.62 71.87 23.93
N VAL A 28 65.85 71.04 23.13
CA VAL A 28 66.37 70.57 21.82
C VAL A 28 65.49 71.23 20.73
N PRO A 29 66.11 71.72 19.63
CA PRO A 29 65.38 72.43 18.58
C PRO A 29 64.38 71.50 17.88
N ARG A 30 63.14 71.99 17.65
CA ARG A 30 62.15 71.32 16.82
C ARG A 30 62.66 71.12 15.42
N VAL A 31 63.15 69.92 15.10
CA VAL A 31 63.22 69.45 13.73
C VAL A 31 61.77 69.19 13.31
N ALA A 32 61.27 69.94 12.35
CA ALA A 32 59.95 69.67 11.72
C ALA A 32 59.94 68.24 11.21
N ALA A 33 59.11 67.40 11.81
CA ALA A 33 58.90 66.01 11.35
C ALA A 33 58.41 66.07 9.90
N GLN A 34 59.29 65.72 8.95
CA GLN A 34 58.89 65.50 7.56
C GLN A 34 57.73 64.45 7.61
N SER A 35 56.56 64.92 7.21
CA SER A 35 55.39 64.03 7.12
C SER A 35 55.70 62.90 6.16
N ARG A 36 55.80 61.66 6.72
CA ARG A 36 56.14 60.45 5.95
C ARG A 36 54.97 60.07 5.08
N ILE A 37 55.19 59.65 3.84
CA ILE A 37 54.13 59.05 2.98
C ILE A 37 53.41 57.92 3.74
N SER A 38 52.08 57.99 3.73
CA SER A 38 51.20 56.89 4.22
C SER A 38 50.18 56.50 3.16
N VAL A 39 49.78 55.23 3.17
CA VAL A 39 48.76 54.66 2.28
C VAL A 39 47.64 54.12 3.13
N SER A 40 46.41 54.38 2.73
CA SER A 40 45.19 53.69 3.27
C SER A 40 44.32 53.19 2.13
N VAL A 41 43.51 52.16 2.41
CA VAL A 41 42.55 51.60 1.45
C VAL A 41 41.17 51.59 2.10
N SER A 42 40.17 51.98 1.32
CA SER A 42 38.75 51.96 1.71
C SER A 42 37.92 51.21 0.69
N PRO A 43 37.00 50.34 1.13
CA PRO A 43 36.72 49.95 2.52
C PRO A 43 37.86 49.13 3.12
N ALA A 44 38.01 49.14 4.44
CA ALA A 44 39.05 48.42 5.18
C ALA A 44 38.80 46.90 5.27
N THR A 45 37.56 46.44 5.02
CA THR A 45 37.16 45.05 4.91
C THR A 45 36.11 44.90 3.80
N ALA A 46 36.05 43.76 3.15
CA ALA A 46 35.01 43.47 2.16
C ALA A 46 34.63 41.98 2.14
N SER A 47 33.41 41.71 1.74
CA SER A 47 32.94 40.35 1.41
C SER A 47 32.35 40.36 0.01
N VAL A 48 32.84 39.46 -0.88
CA VAL A 48 32.44 39.42 -2.29
C VAL A 48 32.11 38.00 -2.68
N ARG A 49 31.01 37.80 -3.41
CA ARG A 49 30.61 36.47 -3.91
C ARG A 49 31.52 36.01 -5.03
N SER A 50 31.94 34.73 -5.01
CA SER A 50 32.60 34.08 -6.14
C SER A 50 31.65 34.04 -7.36
N GLY A 51 32.24 33.92 -8.56
CA GLY A 51 31.43 33.86 -9.81
C GLY A 51 30.98 35.21 -10.34
N GLY A 52 31.80 36.28 -10.12
CA GLY A 52 31.59 37.58 -10.74
C GLY A 52 31.11 38.70 -9.82
N GLY A 53 31.01 38.46 -8.53
CA GLY A 53 30.75 39.55 -7.56
C GLY A 53 31.84 40.59 -7.60
N THR A 54 31.52 41.89 -7.48
CA THR A 54 32.44 43.01 -7.57
C THR A 54 32.39 43.90 -6.34
N GLN A 55 33.55 44.57 -6.06
CA GLN A 55 33.67 45.56 -5.00
C GLN A 55 34.64 46.65 -5.44
N GLN A 56 34.28 47.92 -5.22
CA GLN A 56 35.18 49.05 -5.47
C GLN A 56 36.05 49.31 -4.26
N PHE A 57 37.33 49.66 -4.54
CA PHE A 57 38.31 50.06 -3.56
C PHE A 57 38.98 51.34 -3.98
N ILE A 58 39.32 52.22 -3.01
CA ILE A 58 40.00 53.50 -3.20
C ILE A 58 41.25 53.53 -2.32
N ALA A 59 42.41 53.80 -2.88
CA ALA A 59 43.60 54.05 -2.11
C ALA A 59 43.81 55.55 -1.97
N THR A 60 44.13 56.03 -0.77
CA THR A 60 44.56 57.42 -0.48
C THR A 60 46.00 57.40 -0.08
N VAL A 61 46.80 58.16 -0.78
CA VAL A 61 48.24 58.40 -0.47
C VAL A 61 48.38 59.79 0.09
N SER A 62 48.70 59.88 1.36
CA SER A 62 48.95 61.17 2.02
C SER A 62 50.42 61.51 1.97
N ASN A 63 50.74 62.83 1.85
CA ASN A 63 52.08 63.41 1.82
C ASN A 63 52.98 62.99 0.62
N ASP A 64 52.33 62.53 -0.48
CA ASP A 64 53.02 62.25 -1.75
C ASP A 64 53.14 63.55 -2.61
N ARG A 65 54.25 64.20 -2.54
CA ARG A 65 54.53 65.45 -3.31
C ARG A 65 54.60 65.24 -4.82
N HIS A 66 54.75 64.02 -5.29
CA HIS A 66 54.81 63.65 -6.70
C HIS A 66 53.51 63.18 -7.30
N HIS A 67 52.44 62.95 -6.45
CA HIS A 67 51.15 62.51 -6.84
C HIS A 67 51.14 61.27 -7.76
N ARG A 68 52.10 60.33 -7.57
CA ARG A 68 52.24 59.12 -8.43
C ARG A 68 51.26 58.00 -8.18
N GLY A 69 50.43 58.12 -7.14
CA GLY A 69 49.37 57.10 -6.81
C GLY A 69 49.94 55.80 -6.29
N VAL A 70 49.23 54.73 -6.58
CA VAL A 70 49.52 53.36 -6.08
C VAL A 70 49.55 52.32 -7.20
N ARG A 71 50.30 51.24 -6.95
CA ARG A 71 50.14 49.94 -7.65
C ARG A 71 49.35 49.01 -6.81
N TRP A 72 48.43 48.29 -7.47
CA TRP A 72 47.57 47.31 -6.86
C TRP A 72 48.07 45.91 -7.16
N THR A 73 47.99 44.98 -6.14
CA THR A 73 48.29 43.55 -6.28
C THR A 73 47.31 42.73 -5.50
N LEU A 74 47.00 41.54 -6.03
CA LEU A 74 46.21 40.52 -5.38
C LEU A 74 47.13 39.39 -4.93
N SER A 75 46.89 38.87 -3.74
CA SER A 75 47.53 37.68 -3.19
C SER A 75 46.55 36.94 -2.26
N GLY A 76 46.83 35.68 -2.01
CA GLY A 76 46.03 34.87 -1.05
C GLY A 76 46.73 33.53 -0.80
N ALA A 77 46.58 32.95 0.39
CA ALA A 77 47.18 31.66 0.71
C ALA A 77 46.57 30.51 -0.14
N GLY A 78 45.32 30.68 -0.61
CA GLY A 78 44.61 29.69 -1.42
C GLY A 78 44.51 30.01 -2.90
N CYS A 79 45.18 31.05 -3.40
CA CYS A 79 45.11 31.45 -4.80
C CYS A 79 46.39 32.15 -5.29
N SER A 80 46.59 32.15 -6.60
CA SER A 80 47.66 32.90 -7.28
C SER A 80 47.16 33.56 -8.57
N ALA A 81 47.70 34.73 -8.92
CA ALA A 81 47.37 35.48 -10.14
C ALA A 81 45.83 35.65 -10.34
N SER A 82 45.30 35.29 -11.50
CA SER A 82 43.88 35.39 -11.83
C SER A 82 42.96 34.48 -10.99
N ALA A 83 43.50 33.47 -10.33
CA ALA A 83 42.76 32.66 -9.40
C ALA A 83 42.36 33.43 -8.12
N CYS A 84 43.01 34.56 -7.82
CA CYS A 84 42.59 35.46 -6.75
C CYS A 84 41.54 36.51 -7.20
N GLY A 85 41.06 36.45 -8.45
CA GLY A 85 40.19 37.45 -9.05
C GLY A 85 40.93 38.43 -9.98
N THR A 86 40.22 39.45 -10.43
CA THR A 86 40.77 40.45 -11.35
C THR A 86 40.53 41.88 -10.85
N LEU A 87 41.38 42.82 -11.31
CA LEU A 87 41.24 44.22 -11.04
C LEU A 87 40.98 45.01 -12.33
N SER A 88 40.10 46.01 -12.29
CA SER A 88 39.85 46.91 -13.44
C SER A 88 41.08 47.71 -13.85
N ALA A 89 42.02 47.90 -12.94
CA ALA A 89 43.33 48.56 -13.18
C ALA A 89 44.37 48.07 -12.17
N THR A 90 45.62 47.91 -12.61
CA THR A 90 46.77 47.54 -11.76
C THR A 90 47.50 48.76 -11.12
N SER A 91 47.05 49.97 -11.44
CA SER A 91 47.55 51.24 -10.83
C SER A 91 46.40 52.25 -10.85
N SER A 92 46.38 53.15 -9.88
CA SER A 92 45.46 54.29 -9.85
C SER A 92 46.09 55.53 -9.20
N ALA A 93 45.57 56.72 -9.51
CA ALA A 93 45.89 57.95 -8.76
C ALA A 93 45.31 57.86 -7.34
N SER A 94 45.82 58.63 -6.40
CA SER A 94 45.24 58.72 -5.04
C SER A 94 43.79 59.21 -5.12
N GLY A 95 42.88 58.56 -4.47
CA GLY A 95 41.44 58.86 -4.48
C GLY A 95 40.63 58.27 -5.66
N THR A 96 41.31 57.67 -6.66
CA THR A 96 40.62 57.07 -7.80
C THR A 96 40.20 55.61 -7.49
N PRO A 97 38.90 55.23 -7.68
CA PRO A 97 38.45 53.89 -7.41
C PRO A 97 38.95 52.91 -8.47
N ILE A 98 39.20 51.67 -8.03
CA ILE A 98 39.33 50.49 -8.88
C ILE A 98 38.22 49.49 -8.50
N THR A 99 37.86 48.59 -9.43
CA THR A 99 36.92 47.52 -9.18
C THR A 99 37.69 46.19 -9.11
N TYR A 100 37.51 45.49 -8.00
CA TYR A 100 37.85 44.07 -7.85
C TYR A 100 36.68 43.21 -8.28
N ALA A 101 36.95 42.17 -9.07
CA ALA A 101 35.98 41.11 -9.40
C ALA A 101 36.49 39.78 -8.84
N ALA A 102 35.59 39.09 -8.09
CA ALA A 102 35.91 37.82 -7.45
C ALA A 102 36.14 36.68 -8.46
N PRO A 103 36.99 35.70 -8.12
CA PRO A 103 37.23 34.53 -8.97
C PRO A 103 35.97 33.68 -9.13
N PRO A 104 35.90 32.77 -10.15
CA PRO A 104 34.76 31.88 -10.37
C PRO A 104 34.43 30.98 -9.15
N ASN A 105 35.48 30.52 -8.44
CA ASN A 105 35.37 29.71 -7.24
C ASN A 105 36.08 30.39 -6.06
N ALA A 106 35.55 30.24 -4.86
CA ALA A 106 36.22 30.71 -3.66
C ALA A 106 37.53 29.94 -3.43
N PRO A 107 38.67 30.60 -3.18
CA PRO A 107 39.91 29.93 -2.83
C PRO A 107 39.81 29.25 -1.44
N ASN A 108 40.76 28.39 -1.13
CA ASN A 108 40.85 27.76 0.21
C ASN A 108 42.26 28.05 0.80
N PRO A 109 42.39 28.89 1.84
CA PRO A 109 41.31 29.60 2.58
C PRO A 109 40.59 30.67 1.71
N ALA A 110 39.33 30.97 2.06
CA ALA A 110 38.40 31.81 1.30
C ALA A 110 38.70 33.33 1.49
N THR A 111 39.97 33.73 1.40
CA THR A 111 40.40 35.10 1.58
C THR A 111 41.38 35.51 0.49
N VAL A 112 41.25 36.75 0.02
CA VAL A 112 42.14 37.40 -0.93
C VAL A 112 42.59 38.74 -0.35
N ASP A 113 43.88 38.99 -0.34
CA ASP A 113 44.45 40.25 0.11
C ASP A 113 44.71 41.19 -1.09
N LEU A 114 44.04 42.32 -1.09
CA LEU A 114 44.25 43.41 -2.02
C LEU A 114 45.24 44.42 -1.40
N THR A 115 46.39 44.62 -2.02
CA THR A 115 47.46 45.52 -1.52
C THR A 115 47.67 46.70 -2.46
N ALA A 116 47.57 47.89 -1.90
CA ALA A 116 47.93 49.14 -2.54
C ALA A 116 49.33 49.56 -2.08
N THR A 117 50.32 49.69 -3.00
CA THR A 117 51.70 50.09 -2.72
C THR A 117 51.93 51.40 -3.36
N SER A 118 52.44 52.42 -2.60
CA SER A 118 52.78 53.73 -3.12
C SER A 118 53.89 53.68 -4.21
N VAL A 119 53.63 54.30 -5.34
CA VAL A 119 54.65 54.43 -6.43
C VAL A 119 55.81 55.31 -6.03
N SER A 120 55.58 56.32 -5.18
CA SER A 120 56.63 57.23 -4.71
C SER A 120 57.51 56.67 -3.59
N ASN A 121 57.00 55.69 -2.84
CA ASN A 121 57.74 54.98 -1.80
C ASN A 121 57.19 53.54 -1.63
N THR A 122 57.83 52.58 -2.27
CA THR A 122 57.40 51.16 -2.32
C THR A 122 57.44 50.44 -0.96
N LEU A 123 58.05 51.03 0.06
CA LEU A 123 57.99 50.53 1.44
C LEU A 123 56.64 50.87 2.15
N LYS A 124 55.83 51.76 1.56
CA LYS A 124 54.54 52.18 2.09
C LYS A 124 53.45 51.54 1.33
N LYS A 125 52.69 50.65 2.04
CA LYS A 125 51.59 49.88 1.51
C LYS A 125 50.46 49.75 2.54
N ALA A 126 49.25 49.48 2.04
CA ALA A 126 48.12 49.13 2.84
C ALA A 126 47.44 47.95 2.17
N SER A 127 46.93 46.97 2.96
CA SER A 127 46.27 45.81 2.48
C SER A 127 44.87 45.71 3.08
N VAL A 128 43.96 45.14 2.32
CA VAL A 128 42.58 44.78 2.71
C VAL A 128 42.38 43.30 2.46
N SER A 129 41.89 42.59 3.47
CA SER A 129 41.49 41.19 3.29
C SER A 129 40.02 41.14 2.83
N ILE A 130 39.81 40.50 1.69
CA ILE A 130 38.52 40.31 1.05
C ILE A 130 38.08 38.86 1.31
N THR A 131 36.99 38.68 2.02
CA THR A 131 36.37 37.36 2.19
C THR A 131 35.59 36.98 0.92
N ILE A 132 35.92 35.84 0.30
CA ILE A 132 35.20 35.31 -0.85
C ILE A 132 34.17 34.34 -0.37
N THR A 133 32.88 34.67 -0.49
CA THR A 133 31.78 33.77 -0.15
C THR A 133 31.45 32.88 -1.35
N SER A 134 31.33 31.58 -1.13
CA SER A 134 30.96 30.63 -2.19
C SER A 134 29.59 31.00 -2.78
N ASN A 135 29.53 31.03 -4.10
CA ASN A 135 28.26 31.09 -4.81
C ASN A 135 27.68 29.68 -4.81
N THR A 136 26.98 29.29 -3.72
CA THR A 136 26.20 28.03 -3.70
C THR A 136 25.12 28.16 -4.77
N ALA A 137 25.18 27.26 -5.78
CA ALA A 137 24.21 27.26 -6.87
C ALA A 137 22.77 27.15 -6.32
N LEU A 138 21.89 27.93 -6.93
CA LEU A 138 20.44 27.81 -6.63
C LEU A 138 19.98 26.38 -6.91
N SER A 139 19.23 25.80 -5.99
CA SER A 139 18.66 24.46 -6.15
C SER A 139 17.19 24.44 -5.74
N VAL A 140 16.39 23.66 -6.48
CA VAL A 140 14.96 23.48 -6.23
C VAL A 140 14.73 22.05 -5.74
N THR A 141 13.84 21.88 -4.77
CA THR A 141 13.33 20.58 -4.36
C THR A 141 11.80 20.64 -4.36
N ILE A 142 11.14 19.50 -4.58
CA ILE A 142 9.69 19.36 -4.58
C ILE A 142 9.28 18.24 -3.63
N SER A 143 8.13 18.39 -2.96
CA SER A 143 7.54 17.39 -2.08
C SER A 143 6.01 17.37 -2.27
N PRO A 144 5.38 16.16 -2.30
CA PRO A 144 6.02 14.85 -2.32
C PRO A 144 6.76 14.60 -3.65
N LYS A 145 7.77 13.74 -3.64
CA LYS A 145 8.51 13.34 -4.86
C LYS A 145 7.74 12.35 -5.72
N ARG A 146 6.80 11.65 -5.14
CA ARG A 146 5.99 10.62 -5.78
C ARG A 146 4.69 10.39 -5.02
N GLY A 147 3.68 9.81 -5.69
CA GLY A 147 2.41 9.45 -5.05
C GLY A 147 1.37 8.94 -6.04
N GLY A 148 0.25 8.48 -5.50
CA GLY A 148 -0.95 8.10 -6.25
C GLY A 148 -2.10 9.08 -5.98
N LEU A 149 -2.92 9.31 -6.99
CA LEU A 149 -4.16 10.09 -6.89
C LEU A 149 -5.28 9.39 -7.66
N ALA A 150 -6.50 9.50 -7.21
CA ALA A 150 -7.66 9.25 -8.07
C ALA A 150 -7.85 10.42 -9.06
N VAL A 151 -8.51 10.17 -10.19
CA VAL A 151 -8.92 11.23 -11.13
C VAL A 151 -9.66 12.34 -10.41
N MET A 152 -9.42 13.60 -10.79
CA MET A 152 -10.01 14.81 -10.20
C MET A 152 -9.64 15.08 -8.74
N GLN A 153 -8.87 14.23 -8.09
CA GLN A 153 -8.39 14.43 -6.71
C GLN A 153 -7.34 15.54 -6.66
N SER A 154 -7.24 16.22 -5.51
CA SER A 154 -6.27 17.30 -5.28
C SER A 154 -5.12 16.84 -4.38
N LEU A 155 -3.89 17.23 -4.75
CA LEU A 155 -2.66 17.01 -3.99
C LEU A 155 -1.96 18.32 -3.69
N ARG A 156 -1.66 18.59 -2.43
CA ARG A 156 -0.80 19.72 -2.07
C ARG A 156 0.65 19.39 -2.43
N VAL A 157 1.25 20.22 -3.28
CA VAL A 157 2.69 20.17 -3.62
C VAL A 157 3.40 21.39 -3.05
N THR A 158 4.62 21.18 -2.55
CA THR A 158 5.47 22.25 -2.02
C THR A 158 6.84 22.23 -2.69
N ALA A 159 7.46 23.40 -2.84
CA ALA A 159 8.82 23.54 -3.32
C ALA A 159 9.67 24.34 -2.34
N SER A 160 10.94 23.97 -2.23
CA SER A 160 11.94 24.77 -1.53
C SER A 160 13.02 25.18 -2.51
N VAL A 161 13.39 26.46 -2.51
CA VAL A 161 14.44 27.01 -3.36
C VAL A 161 15.58 27.48 -2.46
N LEU A 162 16.68 26.73 -2.46
CA LEU A 162 17.87 27.07 -1.69
C LEU A 162 18.66 28.15 -2.42
N ASN A 163 19.18 29.12 -1.67
CA ASN A 163 19.95 30.28 -2.18
C ASN A 163 19.16 31.26 -3.07
N ASP A 164 17.83 31.26 -2.96
CA ASP A 164 16.98 32.30 -3.59
C ASP A 164 16.98 33.58 -2.74
N VAL A 165 17.91 34.43 -2.96
CA VAL A 165 18.13 35.67 -2.17
C VAL A 165 16.95 36.64 -2.29
N GLY A 166 16.27 36.61 -3.42
CA GLY A 166 15.11 37.49 -3.68
C GLY A 166 13.77 36.86 -3.22
N ALA A 167 13.81 35.65 -2.70
CA ALA A 167 12.60 34.85 -2.35
C ALA A 167 11.55 34.84 -3.49
N ALA A 168 12.04 34.78 -4.73
CA ALA A 168 11.20 34.82 -5.94
C ALA A 168 10.32 33.55 -6.08
N GLY A 169 10.78 32.42 -5.50
CA GLY A 169 10.04 31.17 -5.46
C GLY A 169 10.03 30.41 -6.78
N VAL A 170 8.90 29.71 -7.05
CA VAL A 170 8.75 28.84 -8.23
C VAL A 170 7.49 29.13 -9.04
N THR A 171 7.53 28.73 -10.31
CA THR A 171 6.35 28.51 -11.16
C THR A 171 6.06 27.02 -11.24
N TRP A 172 4.79 26.67 -11.42
CA TRP A 172 4.32 25.28 -11.48
C TRP A 172 3.87 24.90 -12.89
N SER A 173 4.22 23.70 -13.33
CA SER A 173 3.74 23.12 -14.58
C SER A 173 3.48 21.63 -14.43
N ALA A 174 2.61 21.07 -15.26
CA ALA A 174 2.33 19.64 -15.34
C ALA A 174 2.56 19.13 -16.76
N SER A 175 3.04 17.90 -16.89
CA SER A 175 3.24 17.18 -18.14
C SER A 175 2.96 15.69 -17.99
N GLY A 176 2.70 15.02 -19.09
CA GLY A 176 2.49 13.57 -19.17
C GLY A 176 2.86 13.07 -20.56
N ALA A 177 2.82 11.75 -20.76
CA ALA A 177 3.20 11.13 -22.04
C ALA A 177 2.37 11.63 -23.24
N THR A 178 1.08 11.95 -23.02
CA THR A 178 0.11 12.33 -24.06
C THR A 178 -0.47 13.69 -23.87
N CYS A 179 0.00 14.49 -22.91
CA CYS A 179 -0.53 15.80 -22.56
C CYS A 179 0.56 16.81 -22.21
N SER A 180 0.23 18.09 -22.25
CA SER A 180 1.06 19.19 -21.76
C SER A 180 0.21 20.30 -21.17
N GLY A 181 0.72 21.03 -20.17
CA GLY A 181 0.01 22.14 -19.52
C GLY A 181 -1.30 21.72 -18.88
N ALA A 182 -2.37 22.47 -19.08
CA ALA A 182 -3.66 22.29 -18.41
C ALA A 182 -4.35 20.96 -18.71
N SER A 183 -4.04 20.29 -19.81
CA SER A 183 -4.58 18.96 -20.11
C SER A 183 -3.99 17.85 -19.22
N CYS A 184 -2.85 18.11 -18.55
CA CYS A 184 -2.23 17.23 -17.58
C CYS A 184 -2.66 17.53 -16.14
N GLY A 185 -3.73 18.28 -15.93
CA GLY A 185 -4.21 18.75 -14.63
C GLY A 185 -4.02 20.25 -14.44
N SER A 186 -4.54 20.78 -13.35
CA SER A 186 -4.53 22.21 -13.05
C SER A 186 -3.95 22.51 -11.68
N PHE A 187 -3.64 23.78 -11.44
CA PHE A 187 -3.12 24.24 -10.15
C PHE A 187 -4.07 25.28 -9.55
N ILE A 188 -4.46 25.11 -8.31
CA ILE A 188 -5.24 26.06 -7.51
C ILE A 188 -4.49 26.42 -6.23
N ASN A 189 -4.86 27.53 -5.58
CA ASN A 189 -4.20 28.02 -4.35
C ASN A 189 -2.69 28.17 -4.51
N VAL A 190 -2.27 28.70 -5.67
CA VAL A 190 -0.86 28.83 -6.05
C VAL A 190 -0.18 29.94 -5.24
N THR A 191 0.97 29.61 -4.63
CA THR A 191 1.88 30.55 -3.97
C THR A 191 3.27 30.42 -4.57
N SER A 192 4.21 31.23 -4.12
CA SER A 192 5.61 31.13 -4.53
C SER A 192 6.32 29.82 -4.12
N THR A 193 5.73 29.05 -3.18
CA THR A 193 6.37 27.82 -2.64
C THR A 193 5.42 26.63 -2.55
N SER A 194 4.13 26.79 -2.88
CA SER A 194 3.15 25.70 -2.83
C SER A 194 2.02 25.88 -3.84
N ALA A 195 1.38 24.79 -4.20
CA ALA A 195 0.14 24.77 -4.97
C ALA A 195 -0.66 23.51 -4.61
N ASN A 196 -1.96 23.51 -4.89
CA ASN A 196 -2.75 22.31 -4.94
C ASN A 196 -2.88 21.89 -6.42
N TYR A 197 -2.25 20.79 -6.76
CA TYR A 197 -2.42 20.15 -8.07
C TYR A 197 -3.72 19.37 -8.07
N VAL A 198 -4.57 19.58 -9.07
CA VAL A 198 -5.80 18.83 -9.32
C VAL A 198 -5.53 17.87 -10.48
N ALA A 199 -5.65 16.57 -10.23
CA ALA A 199 -5.43 15.53 -11.23
C ALA A 199 -6.43 15.66 -12.40
N PRO A 200 -6.03 15.33 -13.64
CA PRO A 200 -6.95 15.33 -14.78
C PRO A 200 -7.96 14.18 -14.68
N SER A 201 -8.96 14.19 -15.58
CA SER A 201 -9.93 13.09 -15.69
C SER A 201 -9.40 11.84 -16.41
N ALA A 202 -8.21 11.92 -17.03
CA ALA A 202 -7.56 10.77 -17.66
C ALA A 202 -6.57 10.13 -16.71
N ALA A 203 -6.59 8.79 -16.63
CA ALA A 203 -5.61 8.03 -15.87
C ALA A 203 -4.24 8.00 -16.57
N GLY A 204 -3.16 7.85 -15.80
CA GLY A 204 -1.80 7.79 -16.34
C GLY A 204 -0.74 8.29 -15.37
N ILE A 205 0.49 8.45 -15.87
CA ILE A 205 1.62 8.98 -15.09
C ILE A 205 1.86 10.43 -15.49
N TYR A 206 1.89 11.31 -14.49
CA TYR A 206 2.07 12.75 -14.65
C TYR A 206 3.28 13.24 -13.87
N SER A 207 3.95 14.28 -14.41
CA SER A 207 5.08 14.95 -13.75
C SER A 207 4.67 16.38 -13.43
N ILE A 208 4.77 16.75 -12.15
CA ILE A 208 4.61 18.13 -11.70
C ILE A 208 5.99 18.73 -11.52
N THR A 209 6.25 19.87 -12.15
CA THR A 209 7.54 20.53 -12.13
C THR A 209 7.43 21.90 -11.46
N ALA A 210 8.32 22.13 -10.47
CA ALA A 210 8.56 23.42 -9.85
C ALA A 210 9.81 24.04 -10.47
N THR A 211 9.69 25.15 -11.19
CA THR A 211 10.79 25.85 -11.84
C THR A 211 11.08 27.16 -11.12
N SER A 212 12.34 27.42 -10.73
CA SER A 212 12.72 28.66 -10.05
C SER A 212 12.44 29.89 -10.91
N VAL A 213 11.84 30.92 -10.30
CA VAL A 213 11.65 32.23 -10.95
C VAL A 213 12.97 32.99 -11.08
N ALA A 214 13.89 32.83 -10.12
CA ALA A 214 15.18 33.50 -10.10
C ALA A 214 16.17 32.89 -11.11
N ASP A 215 16.07 31.61 -11.42
CA ASP A 215 16.88 30.90 -12.41
C ASP A 215 16.06 29.78 -13.06
N VAL A 216 15.48 30.04 -14.21
CA VAL A 216 14.60 29.12 -14.97
C VAL A 216 15.31 27.84 -15.44
N THR A 217 16.65 27.76 -15.34
CA THR A 217 17.43 26.55 -15.62
C THR A 217 17.38 25.55 -14.45
N ARG A 218 16.86 25.97 -13.29
CA ARG A 218 16.77 25.18 -12.08
C ARG A 218 15.34 24.79 -11.81
N SER A 219 15.09 23.49 -11.80
CA SER A 219 13.78 22.92 -11.54
C SER A 219 13.88 21.60 -10.79
N ALA A 220 12.77 21.17 -10.21
CA ALA A 220 12.59 19.84 -9.66
C ALA A 220 11.22 19.30 -10.07
N SER A 221 11.15 18.01 -10.36
CA SER A 221 9.91 17.33 -10.75
C SER A 221 9.61 16.17 -9.82
N ASN A 222 8.33 15.86 -9.69
CA ASN A 222 7.82 14.64 -9.06
C ASN A 222 7.19 13.71 -10.10
N SER A 223 6.76 12.52 -9.67
CA SER A 223 6.00 11.57 -10.48
C SER A 223 4.73 11.16 -9.73
N ILE A 224 3.59 11.40 -10.36
CA ILE A 224 2.26 11.12 -9.79
C ILE A 224 1.53 10.15 -10.72
N GLY A 225 1.15 8.98 -10.19
CA GLY A 225 0.25 8.07 -10.86
C GLY A 225 -1.21 8.49 -10.60
N VAL A 226 -2.00 8.64 -11.62
CA VAL A 226 -3.43 8.98 -11.52
C VAL A 226 -4.23 7.76 -11.96
N THR A 227 -5.11 7.26 -11.08
CA THR A 227 -5.97 6.10 -11.33
C THR A 227 -7.40 6.51 -11.59
N ASP A 228 -8.06 5.80 -12.52
CA ASP A 228 -9.52 5.85 -12.75
C ASP A 228 -10.21 4.55 -12.26
N LEU A 229 -9.55 3.79 -11.37
CA LEU A 229 -10.10 2.59 -10.77
C LEU A 229 -11.42 2.93 -10.06
N SER A 230 -12.49 2.25 -10.44
CA SER A 230 -13.82 2.43 -9.85
C SER A 230 -13.96 1.88 -8.42
N GLY A 231 -12.98 1.10 -7.98
CA GLY A 231 -12.88 0.53 -6.64
C GLY A 231 -12.41 -0.92 -6.63
N VAL A 232 -11.98 -1.38 -5.47
CA VAL A 232 -11.86 -2.80 -5.11
C VAL A 232 -13.09 -3.10 -4.25
N LEU A 233 -14.17 -3.59 -4.90
CA LEU A 233 -15.51 -3.60 -4.35
C LEU A 233 -15.95 -4.99 -3.84
N THR A 234 -15.13 -6.01 -4.06
CA THR A 234 -15.41 -7.41 -3.71
C THR A 234 -14.10 -8.18 -3.60
N TYR A 235 -14.16 -9.39 -3.05
CA TYR A 235 -13.04 -10.30 -2.97
C TYR A 235 -12.33 -10.47 -4.32
N HIS A 236 -10.99 -10.40 -4.31
CA HIS A 236 -10.11 -10.62 -5.46
C HIS A 236 -10.44 -9.69 -6.64
N ASN A 237 -10.76 -8.43 -6.32
CA ASN A 237 -10.98 -7.26 -7.16
C ASN A 237 -12.26 -7.24 -8.00
N ASN A 238 -12.72 -8.37 -8.53
CA ASN A 238 -13.91 -8.44 -9.40
C ASN A 238 -14.66 -9.78 -9.25
N VAL A 239 -15.79 -9.92 -9.90
CA VAL A 239 -16.63 -11.12 -9.79
C VAL A 239 -16.09 -12.35 -10.53
N SER A 240 -15.17 -12.19 -11.49
CA SER A 240 -14.46 -13.31 -12.12
C SER A 240 -13.35 -13.89 -11.23
N ARG A 241 -12.96 -13.17 -10.21
CA ARG A 241 -11.89 -13.52 -9.25
C ARG A 241 -10.50 -13.61 -9.89
N ASP A 242 -10.23 -12.80 -10.91
CA ASP A 242 -8.92 -12.80 -11.58
C ASP A 242 -7.80 -12.13 -10.77
N GLY A 243 -8.12 -11.37 -9.71
CA GLY A 243 -7.16 -10.79 -8.77
C GLY A 243 -6.36 -9.62 -9.32
N THR A 244 -6.84 -8.95 -10.38
CA THR A 244 -6.08 -7.91 -11.08
C THR A 244 -6.63 -6.51 -10.83
N ASN A 245 -5.73 -5.54 -10.67
CA ASN A 245 -5.97 -4.12 -10.83
C ASN A 245 -5.09 -3.58 -11.97
N THR A 246 -5.65 -3.40 -13.15
CA THR A 246 -4.94 -2.89 -14.34
C THR A 246 -4.90 -1.36 -14.45
N HIS A 247 -5.43 -0.66 -13.45
CA HIS A 247 -5.53 0.80 -13.35
C HIS A 247 -4.59 1.38 -12.29
N GLU A 248 -3.47 0.70 -11.96
CA GLU A 248 -2.47 1.17 -11.00
C GLU A 248 -1.29 1.80 -11.73
N PHE A 249 -1.16 3.13 -11.64
CA PHE A 249 -0.16 3.90 -12.38
C PHE A 249 0.98 4.41 -11.49
N ALA A 250 0.84 4.41 -10.18
CA ALA A 250 1.87 4.90 -9.26
C ALA A 250 2.89 3.80 -8.89
N LEU A 251 2.41 2.55 -8.69
CA LEU A 251 3.25 1.42 -8.34
C LEU A 251 3.77 0.74 -9.61
N THR A 252 5.03 0.99 -9.91
CA THR A 252 5.73 0.42 -11.08
C THR A 252 6.88 -0.45 -10.62
N THR A 253 7.38 -1.34 -11.49
CA THR A 253 8.57 -2.16 -11.20
C THR A 253 9.81 -1.32 -10.87
N ALA A 254 9.88 -0.07 -11.32
CA ALA A 254 10.94 0.87 -10.99
C ALA A 254 10.72 1.59 -9.65
N SER A 255 9.45 1.92 -9.30
CA SER A 255 9.13 2.69 -8.09
C SER A 255 8.99 1.83 -6.83
N VAL A 256 8.75 0.52 -6.96
CA VAL A 256 8.63 -0.42 -5.85
C VAL A 256 10.00 -1.02 -5.54
N ASN A 257 10.70 -0.42 -4.59
CA ASN A 257 12.01 -0.89 -4.11
C ASN A 257 12.25 -0.35 -2.68
N LYS A 258 13.27 -0.85 -1.99
CA LYS A 258 13.57 -0.53 -0.58
C LYS A 258 13.82 0.95 -0.27
N SER A 259 14.10 1.78 -1.28
CA SER A 259 14.41 3.20 -1.10
C SER A 259 13.19 4.10 -1.33
N THR A 260 12.22 3.63 -2.09
CA THR A 260 11.09 4.43 -2.58
C THR A 260 9.73 3.89 -2.19
N PHE A 261 9.68 2.68 -1.64
CA PHE A 261 8.45 2.03 -1.19
C PHE A 261 8.62 1.48 0.23
N GLY A 262 7.55 1.49 1.00
CA GLY A 262 7.54 0.97 2.36
C GLY A 262 6.24 1.30 3.10
N LYS A 263 6.21 1.00 4.40
CA LYS A 263 5.07 1.29 5.28
C LYS A 263 4.91 2.79 5.47
N LEU A 264 3.71 3.30 5.19
CA LEU A 264 3.35 4.70 5.35
C LEU A 264 2.76 4.98 6.73
N PHE A 265 1.80 4.15 7.14
CA PHE A 265 1.11 4.21 8.43
C PHE A 265 0.37 2.89 8.67
N SER A 266 -0.22 2.75 9.84
CA SER A 266 -1.17 1.70 10.17
C SER A 266 -2.40 2.25 10.90
N CYS A 267 -3.53 1.54 10.76
CA CYS A 267 -4.79 1.85 11.43
C CYS A 267 -5.15 0.72 12.38
N GLN A 268 -5.31 1.04 13.65
CA GLN A 268 -5.69 0.07 14.67
C GLN A 268 -7.19 -0.24 14.58
N THR A 269 -7.53 -1.50 14.84
CA THR A 269 -8.91 -2.00 14.93
C THR A 269 -9.09 -2.84 16.20
N ASP A 270 -10.33 -3.09 16.57
CA ASP A 270 -10.72 -3.84 17.76
C ASP A 270 -10.65 -5.37 17.62
N GLY A 271 -10.40 -5.88 16.41
CA GLY A 271 -10.32 -7.31 16.12
C GLY A 271 -9.49 -7.62 14.90
N ALA A 272 -9.08 -8.88 14.76
CA ALA A 272 -8.28 -9.35 13.62
C ALA A 272 -9.01 -9.18 12.29
N ILE A 273 -8.25 -8.86 11.23
CA ILE A 273 -8.79 -8.58 9.90
C ILE A 273 -8.50 -9.79 9.00
N TYR A 274 -9.53 -10.63 8.76
CA TYR A 274 -9.48 -11.77 7.83
C TYR A 274 -10.05 -11.43 6.46
N ALA A 275 -11.09 -10.60 6.43
CA ALA A 275 -11.71 -10.11 5.21
C ALA A 275 -10.72 -9.24 4.40
N GLN A 276 -10.76 -9.33 3.07
CA GLN A 276 -9.97 -8.44 2.22
C GLN A 276 -10.45 -6.99 2.42
N PRO A 277 -9.55 -6.02 2.71
CA PRO A 277 -9.91 -4.61 2.75
C PRO A 277 -10.46 -4.13 1.40
N LEU A 278 -11.55 -3.36 1.40
CA LEU A 278 -12.20 -2.85 0.19
C LEU A 278 -11.94 -1.37 0.02
N TRP A 279 -11.58 -0.94 -1.20
CA TRP A 279 -11.23 0.45 -1.50
C TRP A 279 -12.26 1.08 -2.45
N ILE A 280 -12.72 2.30 -2.15
CA ILE A 280 -13.67 3.06 -2.97
C ILE A 280 -13.16 4.51 -3.14
N PRO A 281 -13.10 5.05 -4.39
CA PRO A 281 -12.65 6.40 -4.64
C PRO A 281 -13.76 7.43 -4.43
N ASN A 282 -13.36 8.65 -4.05
CA ASN A 282 -14.19 9.86 -4.09
C ASN A 282 -15.57 9.73 -3.41
N LEU A 283 -15.67 8.89 -2.36
CA LEU A 283 -16.91 8.76 -1.59
C LEU A 283 -17.18 10.05 -0.81
N SER A 284 -18.37 10.62 -0.95
CA SER A 284 -18.74 11.83 -0.21
C SER A 284 -19.17 11.47 1.21
N ILE A 285 -18.37 11.84 2.20
CA ILE A 285 -18.68 11.69 3.63
C ILE A 285 -18.76 13.10 4.25
N ALA A 286 -19.88 13.41 4.88
CA ALA A 286 -20.17 14.73 5.44
C ALA A 286 -19.93 15.90 4.44
N GLY A 287 -20.18 15.65 3.14
CA GLY A 287 -20.03 16.64 2.07
C GLY A 287 -18.59 16.80 1.54
N THR A 288 -17.64 16.02 2.04
CA THR A 288 -16.24 16.02 1.57
C THR A 288 -15.93 14.70 0.84
N PRO A 289 -15.32 14.74 -0.36
CA PRO A 289 -14.89 13.53 -1.05
C PRO A 289 -13.64 12.92 -0.40
N HIS A 290 -13.68 11.62 -0.13
CA HIS A 290 -12.59 10.82 0.41
C HIS A 290 -12.36 9.58 -0.44
N ASN A 291 -11.13 9.16 -0.61
CA ASN A 291 -10.83 7.77 -0.93
C ASN A 291 -10.92 6.98 0.37
N VAL A 292 -11.75 5.95 0.38
CA VAL A 292 -12.07 5.23 1.62
C VAL A 292 -11.56 3.80 1.53
N ILE A 293 -10.95 3.31 2.60
CA ILE A 293 -10.66 1.90 2.80
C ILE A 293 -11.59 1.35 3.88
N VAL A 294 -12.37 0.33 3.52
CA VAL A 294 -13.34 -0.32 4.42
C VAL A 294 -12.73 -1.62 4.93
N VAL A 295 -12.83 -1.83 6.24
CA VAL A 295 -12.26 -2.98 6.95
C VAL A 295 -13.32 -3.59 7.83
N ALA A 296 -13.42 -4.94 7.80
CA ALA A 296 -14.29 -5.72 8.67
C ALA A 296 -13.45 -6.58 9.62
N THR A 297 -13.87 -6.67 10.88
CA THR A 297 -13.09 -7.34 11.94
C THR A 297 -13.80 -8.57 12.50
N GLN A 298 -13.02 -9.45 13.11
CA GLN A 298 -13.56 -10.58 13.88
C GLN A 298 -14.31 -10.12 15.15
N HIS A 299 -14.19 -8.84 15.55
CA HIS A 299 -14.94 -8.25 16.67
C HIS A 299 -16.30 -7.67 16.25
N GLU A 300 -16.81 -8.06 15.08
CA GLU A 300 -18.09 -7.60 14.52
C GLU A 300 -18.14 -6.11 14.18
N SER A 301 -16.99 -5.47 13.95
CA SER A 301 -16.92 -4.05 13.62
C SER A 301 -16.57 -3.81 12.17
N ILE A 302 -17.13 -2.72 11.63
CA ILE A 302 -16.76 -2.16 10.33
C ILE A 302 -16.11 -0.80 10.57
N TYR A 303 -14.96 -0.59 9.94
CA TYR A 303 -14.24 0.69 9.93
C TYR A 303 -14.21 1.25 8.51
N ALA A 304 -14.44 2.55 8.39
CA ALA A 304 -14.11 3.32 7.20
C ALA A 304 -12.97 4.28 7.53
N PHE A 305 -11.81 4.06 6.95
CA PHE A 305 -10.66 4.94 7.11
C PHE A 305 -10.47 5.80 5.86
N ASP A 306 -9.98 7.03 6.05
CA ASP A 306 -9.47 7.85 4.97
C ASP A 306 -8.20 7.20 4.39
N ALA A 307 -8.28 6.70 3.18
CA ALA A 307 -7.20 5.97 2.53
C ALA A 307 -5.97 6.83 2.21
N ASP A 308 -6.08 8.16 2.29
CA ASP A 308 -5.01 9.09 1.95
C ASP A 308 -4.43 9.83 3.17
N ALA A 309 -5.07 9.72 4.34
CA ALA A 309 -4.61 10.39 5.55
C ALA A 309 -3.44 9.63 6.22
N ALA A 310 -2.36 10.36 6.50
CA ALA A 310 -1.24 9.88 7.31
C ALA A 310 -0.93 10.93 8.39
N PRO A 311 -1.05 10.61 9.68
CA PRO A 311 -1.41 9.31 10.26
C PRO A 311 -2.86 8.89 9.96
N CYS A 312 -3.20 7.65 10.32
CA CYS A 312 -4.54 7.08 10.14
C CYS A 312 -5.66 7.99 10.63
N ASN A 313 -6.73 8.10 9.84
CA ASN A 313 -7.92 8.87 10.17
C ASN A 313 -9.17 8.00 9.99
N THR A 314 -9.88 7.73 11.07
CA THR A 314 -11.17 7.05 11.04
C THR A 314 -12.26 8.04 10.66
N LEU A 315 -12.98 7.75 9.58
CA LEU A 315 -14.12 8.55 9.13
C LEU A 315 -15.38 8.17 9.93
N TRP A 316 -15.59 6.87 10.11
CA TRP A 316 -16.58 6.29 11.00
C TRP A 316 -16.21 4.83 11.32
N ASP A 317 -16.74 4.31 12.42
CA ASP A 317 -16.73 2.91 12.83
C ASP A 317 -18.04 2.53 13.51
N VAL A 318 -18.45 1.28 13.34
CA VAL A 318 -19.70 0.74 13.88
C VAL A 318 -19.53 -0.72 14.28
N SER A 319 -20.25 -1.14 15.32
CA SER A 319 -20.40 -2.55 15.70
C SER A 319 -21.70 -3.11 15.14
N LEU A 320 -21.63 -4.22 14.42
CA LEU A 320 -22.82 -4.87 13.81
C LEU A 320 -23.66 -5.69 14.81
N ILE A 321 -23.25 -5.71 16.06
CA ILE A 321 -23.97 -6.41 17.15
C ILE A 321 -24.51 -5.45 18.21
N ASP A 322 -24.47 -4.15 17.99
CA ASP A 322 -25.17 -3.17 18.80
C ASP A 322 -26.68 -3.11 18.46
N SER A 323 -27.44 -2.38 19.28
CA SER A 323 -28.90 -2.29 19.09
C SER A 323 -29.30 -1.51 17.83
N ALA A 324 -28.44 -0.62 17.31
CA ALA A 324 -28.72 0.13 16.08
C ALA A 324 -28.59 -0.77 14.84
N HIS A 325 -27.77 -1.82 14.95
CA HIS A 325 -27.53 -2.81 13.90
C HIS A 325 -28.22 -4.16 14.17
N GLY A 326 -29.28 -4.17 14.97
CA GLY A 326 -30.14 -5.35 15.21
C GLY A 326 -29.59 -6.35 16.23
N GLY A 327 -28.51 -6.01 16.93
CA GLY A 327 -27.99 -6.81 18.03
C GLY A 327 -28.87 -6.74 19.26
N THR A 328 -28.83 -7.77 20.11
CA THR A 328 -29.53 -7.86 21.37
C THR A 328 -28.59 -7.70 22.55
N THR A 329 -29.13 -7.34 23.71
CA THR A 329 -28.33 -7.14 24.93
C THR A 329 -27.50 -8.38 25.26
N GLY A 330 -26.18 -8.20 25.40
CA GLY A 330 -25.25 -9.27 25.76
C GLY A 330 -24.77 -10.15 24.60
N GLU A 331 -25.00 -9.73 23.36
CA GLU A 331 -24.31 -10.32 22.21
C GLU A 331 -22.83 -9.93 22.21
N THR A 332 -22.00 -10.88 21.82
CA THR A 332 -20.57 -10.72 21.56
C THR A 332 -20.19 -11.45 20.29
N SER A 333 -19.04 -11.16 19.71
CA SER A 333 -18.37 -12.07 18.78
C SER A 333 -18.26 -13.46 19.41
N VAL A 334 -18.16 -14.51 18.59
CA VAL A 334 -18.11 -15.89 19.08
C VAL A 334 -16.72 -16.23 19.57
N PRO A 335 -16.51 -16.59 20.86
CA PRO A 335 -15.18 -16.96 21.36
C PRO A 335 -14.62 -18.18 20.62
N SER A 336 -13.34 -18.17 20.29
CA SER A 336 -12.68 -19.34 19.67
C SER A 336 -12.43 -20.48 20.65
N SER A 337 -12.59 -20.25 21.97
CA SER A 337 -12.40 -21.26 23.03
C SER A 337 -13.20 -20.90 24.29
N GLY A 338 -13.48 -21.88 25.12
CA GLY A 338 -14.23 -21.70 26.37
C GLY A 338 -15.73 -21.69 26.23
N THR A 339 -16.44 -21.07 27.18
CA THR A 339 -17.90 -20.98 27.17
C THR A 339 -18.39 -20.11 26.01
N GLY A 340 -19.30 -20.61 25.20
CA GLY A 340 -19.79 -19.93 24.01
C GLY A 340 -19.01 -20.25 22.73
N ALA A 341 -17.92 -20.99 22.84
CA ALA A 341 -17.15 -21.42 21.69
C ALA A 341 -17.96 -22.36 20.78
N LEU A 342 -17.67 -22.30 19.47
CA LEU A 342 -18.32 -23.13 18.46
C LEU A 342 -17.91 -24.60 18.58
N VAL A 343 -16.65 -24.87 18.93
CA VAL A 343 -16.04 -26.19 19.01
C VAL A 343 -15.45 -26.38 20.40
N GLY A 344 -15.50 -27.59 20.92
CA GLY A 344 -14.94 -27.93 22.24
C GLY A 344 -13.46 -27.55 22.33
N SER A 345 -13.12 -26.85 23.39
CA SER A 345 -11.82 -26.42 23.86
C SER A 345 -10.61 -26.49 22.90
N GLY A 346 -10.30 -25.38 22.23
CA GLY A 346 -8.89 -25.02 22.02
C GLY A 346 -8.27 -25.34 20.69
N THR A 347 -9.02 -25.69 19.66
CA THR A 347 -8.46 -25.89 18.30
C THR A 347 -8.72 -24.74 17.33
N GLY A 348 -9.50 -23.74 17.74
CA GLY A 348 -10.04 -22.66 16.93
C GLY A 348 -9.24 -22.26 15.71
N ASP A 349 -9.79 -22.52 14.55
CA ASP A 349 -9.22 -22.21 13.25
C ASP A 349 -9.06 -20.69 13.05
N ILE A 350 -9.96 -19.93 13.67
CA ILE A 350 -9.95 -18.48 13.78
C ILE A 350 -9.85 -18.09 15.26
N SER A 351 -8.89 -17.26 15.60
CA SER A 351 -8.56 -16.92 16.97
C SER A 351 -8.21 -15.42 17.11
N PRO A 352 -8.59 -14.78 18.24
CA PRO A 352 -9.15 -15.30 19.48
C PRO A 352 -10.69 -15.42 19.45
N GLU A 353 -11.36 -14.93 18.43
CA GLU A 353 -12.81 -14.86 18.27
C GLU A 353 -13.19 -15.01 16.80
N VAL A 354 -14.45 -15.33 16.56
CA VAL A 354 -15.08 -15.44 15.24
C VAL A 354 -16.19 -14.41 15.13
N GLY A 355 -16.09 -13.57 14.13
CA GLY A 355 -17.08 -12.58 13.75
C GLY A 355 -17.16 -12.47 12.23
N ILE A 356 -16.90 -11.30 11.66
CA ILE A 356 -16.93 -11.09 10.21
C ILE A 356 -15.68 -11.71 9.58
N THR A 357 -15.84 -12.85 8.92
CA THR A 357 -14.73 -13.58 8.31
C THR A 357 -14.72 -13.46 6.78
N GLY A 358 -15.88 -13.61 6.13
CA GLY A 358 -16.01 -13.46 4.68
C GLY A 358 -15.86 -12.01 4.23
N THR A 359 -15.19 -11.81 3.10
CA THR A 359 -15.03 -10.46 2.52
C THR A 359 -16.40 -9.89 2.12
N PRO A 360 -16.76 -8.69 2.58
CA PRO A 360 -17.98 -8.00 2.16
C PRO A 360 -18.02 -7.70 0.67
N VAL A 361 -19.16 -7.20 0.18
CA VAL A 361 -19.29 -6.68 -1.18
C VAL A 361 -19.93 -5.28 -1.18
N ILE A 362 -19.42 -4.39 -2.02
CA ILE A 362 -19.92 -3.03 -2.16
C ILE A 362 -20.73 -2.89 -3.46
N ASP A 363 -21.94 -2.30 -3.34
CA ASP A 363 -22.66 -1.72 -4.46
C ASP A 363 -22.28 -0.23 -4.59
N PRO A 364 -21.46 0.14 -5.59
CA PRO A 364 -21.05 1.53 -5.77
C PRO A 364 -22.19 2.44 -6.23
N THR A 365 -23.27 1.89 -6.79
CA THR A 365 -24.39 2.69 -7.31
C THR A 365 -25.25 3.25 -6.18
N THR A 366 -25.34 2.52 -5.09
CA THR A 366 -26.09 2.90 -3.89
C THR A 366 -25.19 3.26 -2.72
N SER A 367 -23.87 3.12 -2.84
CA SER A 367 -22.88 3.24 -1.75
C SER A 367 -23.26 2.34 -0.57
N THR A 368 -23.61 1.09 -0.85
CA THR A 368 -24.04 0.10 0.16
C THR A 368 -22.98 -1.01 0.30
N LEU A 369 -22.58 -1.28 1.53
CA LEU A 369 -21.78 -2.44 1.91
C LEU A 369 -22.70 -3.56 2.39
N TYR A 370 -22.61 -4.75 1.77
CA TYR A 370 -23.26 -5.95 2.26
C TYR A 370 -22.26 -6.81 2.99
N VAL A 371 -22.63 -7.25 4.21
CA VAL A 371 -21.74 -8.00 5.11
C VAL A 371 -22.55 -8.92 6.00
N VAL A 372 -21.98 -10.07 6.39
CA VAL A 372 -22.60 -11.00 7.33
C VAL A 372 -21.90 -10.95 8.68
N SER A 373 -22.65 -10.70 9.75
CA SER A 373 -22.18 -10.82 11.13
C SER A 373 -22.46 -12.21 11.69
N LYS A 374 -21.67 -12.64 12.68
CA LYS A 374 -21.89 -13.88 13.44
C LYS A 374 -21.60 -13.64 14.92
N SER A 375 -22.62 -13.79 15.76
CA SER A 375 -22.54 -13.48 17.19
C SER A 375 -23.16 -14.56 18.07
N VAL A 376 -22.94 -14.47 19.37
CA VAL A 376 -23.53 -15.34 20.39
C VAL A 376 -23.94 -14.50 21.61
N ASN A 377 -25.08 -14.84 22.22
CA ASN A 377 -25.52 -14.22 23.46
C ASN A 377 -25.16 -15.06 24.69
N SER A 378 -25.41 -14.52 25.88
CA SER A 378 -25.16 -15.20 27.16
C SER A 378 -25.93 -16.50 27.35
N SER A 379 -27.03 -16.70 26.61
CA SER A 379 -27.84 -17.94 26.60
C SER A 379 -27.37 -18.98 25.59
N GLN A 380 -26.21 -18.78 24.98
CA GLN A 380 -25.60 -19.61 23.94
C GLN A 380 -26.46 -19.72 22.67
N GLN A 381 -27.26 -18.73 22.38
CA GLN A 381 -27.98 -18.61 21.13
C GLN A 381 -27.07 -17.90 20.12
N PHE A 382 -26.87 -18.52 18.93
CA PHE A 382 -26.06 -18.00 17.84
C PHE A 382 -26.92 -17.24 16.84
N PHE A 383 -26.39 -16.17 16.33
CA PHE A 383 -27.03 -15.32 15.33
C PHE A 383 -26.12 -15.16 14.12
N GLN A 384 -26.73 -15.16 12.94
CA GLN A 384 -26.10 -14.65 11.73
C GLN A 384 -27.06 -13.67 11.06
N ARG A 385 -26.54 -12.53 10.60
CA ARG A 385 -27.35 -11.48 9.97
C ARG A 385 -26.65 -10.94 8.74
N LEU A 386 -27.42 -10.75 7.67
CA LEU A 386 -26.97 -9.98 6.51
C LEU A 386 -27.34 -8.51 6.73
N HIS A 387 -26.35 -7.65 6.70
CA HIS A 387 -26.47 -6.20 6.85
C HIS A 387 -26.32 -5.49 5.51
N ALA A 388 -26.94 -4.33 5.39
CA ALA A 388 -26.77 -3.39 4.29
C ALA A 388 -26.37 -2.02 4.87
N ILE A 389 -25.08 -1.75 4.93
CA ILE A 389 -24.53 -0.57 5.60
C ILE A 389 -24.33 0.57 4.59
N ASP A 390 -24.81 1.76 4.93
CA ASP A 390 -24.54 2.99 4.20
C ASP A 390 -23.08 3.40 4.40
N LEU A 391 -22.29 3.34 3.34
CA LEU A 391 -20.86 3.67 3.38
C LEU A 391 -20.57 5.13 3.75
N THR A 392 -21.55 6.02 3.63
CA THR A 392 -21.36 7.43 3.97
C THR A 392 -21.55 7.73 5.46
N THR A 393 -22.20 6.82 6.21
CA THR A 393 -22.58 7.06 7.62
C THR A 393 -22.28 5.90 8.57
N GLY A 394 -22.10 4.67 8.07
CA GLY A 394 -22.02 3.46 8.89
C GLY A 394 -23.37 2.91 9.37
N ASN A 395 -24.50 3.58 9.09
CA ASN A 395 -25.82 3.13 9.53
C ASN A 395 -26.39 2.03 8.64
N GLU A 396 -27.35 1.26 9.20
CA GLU A 396 -28.16 0.36 8.38
C GLU A 396 -28.94 1.14 7.33
N ARG A 397 -28.73 0.80 6.05
CA ARG A 397 -29.54 1.33 4.95
C ARG A 397 -30.91 0.65 4.88
N ILE A 398 -30.95 -0.63 5.27
CA ILE A 398 -32.14 -1.47 5.30
C ILE A 398 -32.22 -2.08 6.71
N ALA A 399 -33.14 -1.58 7.53
CA ALA A 399 -33.33 -2.03 8.89
C ALA A 399 -34.71 -2.71 9.06
N PRO A 400 -34.81 -3.78 9.84
CA PRO A 400 -33.72 -4.49 10.50
C PRO A 400 -32.84 -5.28 9.52
N PRO A 401 -31.59 -5.66 9.87
CA PRO A 401 -30.82 -6.60 9.07
C PRO A 401 -31.53 -7.95 8.94
N GLN A 402 -31.24 -8.68 7.86
CA GLN A 402 -31.88 -9.97 7.60
C GLN A 402 -31.30 -11.07 8.47
N SER A 403 -32.10 -11.67 9.34
CA SER A 403 -31.73 -12.87 10.09
C SER A 403 -31.55 -14.07 9.15
N ILE A 404 -30.49 -14.85 9.37
CA ILE A 404 -30.17 -16.08 8.65
C ILE A 404 -30.19 -17.21 9.68
N ASP A 405 -31.28 -17.98 9.69
CA ASP A 405 -31.57 -18.96 10.72
C ASP A 405 -32.31 -20.20 10.16
N SER A 406 -32.78 -21.05 11.03
CA SER A 406 -33.44 -22.33 10.69
C SER A 406 -34.77 -22.18 9.95
N SER A 407 -35.30 -20.96 9.75
CA SER A 407 -36.43 -20.73 8.85
C SER A 407 -36.07 -20.96 7.39
N ILE A 408 -34.77 -20.88 7.07
CA ILE A 408 -34.22 -21.22 5.76
C ILE A 408 -33.92 -22.74 5.76
N ALA A 409 -34.64 -23.50 4.93
CA ALA A 409 -34.48 -24.93 4.86
C ALA A 409 -34.71 -25.45 3.43
N VAL A 410 -34.13 -26.59 3.13
CA VAL A 410 -34.36 -27.32 1.87
C VAL A 410 -34.94 -28.70 2.15
N PRO A 411 -35.76 -29.26 1.25
CA PRO A 411 -36.17 -30.67 1.34
C PRO A 411 -34.95 -31.60 1.31
N GLY A 412 -34.86 -32.54 2.23
CA GLY A 412 -33.75 -33.47 2.28
C GLY A 412 -33.75 -34.40 3.48
N THR A 413 -32.90 -35.42 3.40
CA THR A 413 -32.69 -36.44 4.43
C THR A 413 -31.27 -36.47 4.96
N GLY A 414 -30.46 -35.44 4.62
CA GLY A 414 -29.07 -35.31 5.03
C GLY A 414 -28.88 -35.21 6.54
N ALA A 415 -27.65 -35.16 6.99
CA ALA A 415 -27.32 -35.09 8.41
C ALA A 415 -28.00 -33.89 9.08
N GLY A 416 -28.56 -34.09 10.27
CA GLY A 416 -29.31 -33.05 10.99
C GLY A 416 -30.71 -32.77 10.46
N SER A 417 -31.20 -33.49 9.43
CA SER A 417 -32.56 -33.29 8.91
C SER A 417 -33.63 -33.63 9.92
N VAL A 418 -34.68 -32.82 9.95
CA VAL A 418 -35.88 -33.04 10.80
C VAL A 418 -37.12 -32.96 9.90
N ALA A 419 -37.98 -33.99 10.00
CA ALA A 419 -39.22 -34.07 9.23
C ALA A 419 -39.04 -33.88 7.70
N GLY A 420 -37.93 -34.36 7.14
CA GLY A 420 -37.65 -34.27 5.71
C GLY A 420 -37.13 -32.91 5.25
N LEU A 421 -36.68 -32.07 6.16
CA LEU A 421 -36.06 -30.78 5.90
C LEU A 421 -34.65 -30.72 6.51
N VAL A 422 -33.69 -30.21 5.75
CA VAL A 422 -32.38 -29.77 6.23
C VAL A 422 -32.46 -28.26 6.42
N ALA A 423 -32.38 -27.81 7.67
CA ALA A 423 -32.45 -26.40 8.03
C ALA A 423 -31.06 -25.80 8.22
N PHE A 424 -30.94 -24.52 7.93
CA PHE A 424 -29.70 -23.76 8.20
C PHE A 424 -29.44 -23.68 9.71
N ASP A 425 -28.24 -24.00 10.15
CA ASP A 425 -27.83 -23.88 11.56
C ASP A 425 -26.85 -22.70 11.73
N PRO A 426 -27.28 -21.57 12.33
CA PRO A 426 -26.42 -20.40 12.52
C PRO A 426 -25.21 -20.67 13.44
N ARG A 427 -25.24 -21.76 14.23
CA ARG A 427 -24.09 -22.17 15.04
C ARG A 427 -23.01 -22.85 14.21
N ASN A 428 -23.36 -23.90 13.48
CA ASN A 428 -22.41 -24.79 12.82
C ASN A 428 -21.91 -24.25 11.47
N GLU A 429 -22.77 -23.49 10.77
CA GLU A 429 -22.42 -22.95 9.46
C GLU A 429 -21.48 -21.75 9.57
N SER A 430 -20.32 -21.81 8.91
CA SER A 430 -19.29 -20.77 8.88
C SER A 430 -19.40 -19.91 7.62
N GLN A 431 -19.67 -18.62 7.77
CA GLN A 431 -19.64 -17.67 6.67
C GLN A 431 -18.19 -17.28 6.38
N ARG A 432 -17.47 -18.15 5.63
CA ARG A 432 -16.06 -18.00 5.28
C ARG A 432 -15.84 -17.35 3.91
N PRO A 433 -16.57 -17.72 2.84
CA PRO A 433 -16.39 -17.15 1.50
C PRO A 433 -16.76 -15.68 1.45
N GLY A 434 -16.07 -14.91 0.60
CA GLY A 434 -16.48 -13.55 0.27
C GLY A 434 -17.87 -13.54 -0.40
N LEU A 435 -18.61 -12.44 -0.19
CA LEU A 435 -19.92 -12.22 -0.75
C LEU A 435 -19.85 -11.88 -2.25
N VAL A 436 -20.96 -12.12 -2.94
CA VAL A 436 -21.13 -11.80 -4.36
C VAL A 436 -22.35 -10.92 -4.55
N LEU A 437 -22.19 -9.78 -5.24
CA LEU A 437 -23.32 -9.00 -5.74
C LEU A 437 -23.41 -9.20 -7.26
N SER A 438 -24.52 -9.74 -7.73
CA SER A 438 -24.77 -9.93 -9.17
C SER A 438 -26.27 -9.75 -9.47
N ASN A 439 -26.59 -8.96 -10.47
CA ASN A 439 -27.96 -8.73 -10.96
C ASN A 439 -28.96 -8.34 -9.83
N GLY A 440 -28.53 -7.52 -8.87
CA GLY A 440 -29.37 -7.06 -7.75
C GLY A 440 -29.62 -8.12 -6.67
N VAL A 441 -28.85 -9.20 -6.66
CA VAL A 441 -28.90 -10.26 -5.65
C VAL A 441 -27.55 -10.38 -4.96
N VAL A 442 -27.56 -10.40 -3.63
CA VAL A 442 -26.39 -10.71 -2.79
C VAL A 442 -26.41 -12.21 -2.53
N TYR A 443 -25.40 -12.92 -3.04
CA TYR A 443 -25.21 -14.34 -2.79
C TYR A 443 -24.18 -14.52 -1.67
N VAL A 444 -24.53 -15.32 -0.70
CA VAL A 444 -23.70 -15.66 0.45
C VAL A 444 -23.51 -17.16 0.48
N ALA A 445 -22.30 -17.64 0.79
CA ALA A 445 -21.97 -19.03 0.88
C ALA A 445 -21.43 -19.41 2.27
N TRP A 446 -21.60 -20.67 2.66
CA TRP A 446 -21.18 -21.17 3.96
C TRP A 446 -20.49 -22.52 3.88
N ALA A 447 -19.63 -22.74 4.89
CA ALA A 447 -18.99 -24.01 5.22
C ALA A 447 -19.23 -24.36 6.70
N SER A 448 -18.39 -25.22 7.26
CA SER A 448 -18.36 -25.55 8.67
C SER A 448 -17.35 -24.71 9.47
N HIS A 449 -17.42 -24.85 10.80
CA HIS A 449 -16.31 -24.59 11.70
C HIS A 449 -15.61 -25.91 12.04
N GLU A 450 -14.38 -26.10 11.55
CA GLU A 450 -13.49 -27.26 11.84
C GLU A 450 -14.19 -28.62 11.66
N ASP A 451 -14.98 -28.77 10.57
CA ASP A 451 -15.73 -29.98 10.22
C ASP A 451 -16.64 -30.54 11.33
N HIS A 452 -17.19 -29.65 12.16
CA HIS A 452 -18.06 -30.05 13.25
C HIS A 452 -19.45 -30.44 12.73
N ASP A 453 -19.68 -31.74 12.60
CA ASP A 453 -20.95 -32.31 12.14
C ASP A 453 -22.12 -32.05 13.11
N PRO A 454 -23.36 -31.90 12.63
CA PRO A 454 -23.76 -31.85 11.21
C PRO A 454 -23.55 -30.46 10.60
N TYR A 455 -23.06 -30.42 9.36
CA TYR A 455 -22.99 -29.19 8.57
C TYR A 455 -23.17 -29.49 7.08
N HIS A 456 -23.42 -28.42 6.29
CA HIS A 456 -23.59 -28.49 4.85
C HIS A 456 -22.92 -27.29 4.17
N GLY A 457 -22.65 -27.40 2.87
CA GLY A 457 -22.37 -26.23 2.06
C GLY A 457 -23.67 -25.54 1.64
N TRP A 458 -23.78 -24.25 1.86
CA TRP A 458 -24.93 -23.45 1.48
C TRP A 458 -24.57 -22.35 0.51
N VAL A 459 -25.49 -22.01 -0.41
CA VAL A 459 -25.51 -20.73 -1.13
C VAL A 459 -26.92 -20.18 -1.04
N ILE A 460 -27.09 -18.96 -0.55
CA ILE A 460 -28.38 -18.30 -0.39
C ILE A 460 -28.33 -16.94 -1.07
N GLY A 461 -29.34 -16.64 -1.89
CA GLY A 461 -29.50 -15.34 -2.58
C GLY A 461 -30.48 -14.45 -1.83
N PHE A 462 -30.06 -13.21 -1.57
CA PHE A 462 -30.86 -12.17 -0.94
C PHE A 462 -31.04 -10.98 -1.90
N ASN A 463 -32.24 -10.42 -1.95
CA ASN A 463 -32.50 -9.22 -2.74
C ASN A 463 -31.72 -8.03 -2.17
N ALA A 464 -30.86 -7.40 -2.99
CA ALA A 464 -29.98 -6.32 -2.55
C ALA A 464 -30.73 -5.08 -2.02
N SER A 465 -31.98 -4.84 -2.47
CA SER A 465 -32.78 -3.66 -2.07
C SER A 465 -33.68 -3.88 -0.85
N THR A 466 -33.90 -5.15 -0.44
CA THR A 466 -34.81 -5.47 0.66
C THR A 466 -34.21 -6.41 1.71
N LEU A 467 -33.07 -7.02 1.41
CA LEU A 467 -32.39 -8.10 2.13
C LEU A 467 -33.23 -9.39 2.26
N ALA A 468 -34.46 -9.43 1.79
CA ALA A 468 -35.29 -10.63 1.85
C ALA A 468 -34.69 -11.78 1.02
N PRO A 469 -34.75 -13.03 1.47
CA PRO A 469 -34.36 -14.18 0.66
C PRO A 469 -35.14 -14.21 -0.68
N VAL A 470 -34.42 -14.40 -1.77
CA VAL A 470 -35.00 -14.49 -3.11
C VAL A 470 -35.67 -15.86 -3.23
N ALA A 471 -36.88 -15.89 -3.79
CA ALA A 471 -37.62 -17.16 -3.99
C ALA A 471 -36.78 -18.17 -4.80
N ASN A 472 -36.71 -19.41 -4.34
CA ASN A 472 -35.94 -20.51 -4.94
C ASN A 472 -34.42 -20.24 -5.04
N ALA A 473 -33.88 -19.23 -4.34
CA ALA A 473 -32.46 -18.93 -4.33
C ALA A 473 -31.75 -19.51 -3.09
N VAL A 474 -32.04 -20.77 -2.77
CA VAL A 474 -31.38 -21.55 -1.72
C VAL A 474 -30.83 -22.82 -2.34
N PHE A 475 -29.51 -23.01 -2.23
CA PHE A 475 -28.83 -24.24 -2.62
C PHE A 475 -28.15 -24.85 -1.39
N ASN A 476 -28.26 -26.17 -1.24
CA ASN A 476 -27.50 -26.97 -0.28
C ASN A 476 -26.70 -28.03 -1.04
N SER A 477 -25.41 -28.14 -0.72
CA SER A 477 -24.49 -29.01 -1.46
C SER A 477 -24.73 -30.50 -1.24
N THR A 478 -25.31 -30.88 -0.08
CA THR A 478 -25.43 -32.28 0.36
C THR A 478 -26.76 -32.52 1.12
N PRO A 479 -27.92 -32.25 0.46
CA PRO A 479 -29.21 -32.26 1.16
C PRO A 479 -29.69 -33.65 1.53
N ASN A 480 -29.13 -34.72 0.94
CA ASN A 480 -29.65 -36.07 1.11
C ASN A 480 -28.63 -37.03 1.75
N GLN A 481 -29.14 -37.97 2.50
CA GLN A 481 -28.32 -39.06 3.02
C GLN A 481 -27.90 -39.98 1.88
N VAL A 482 -26.63 -40.41 1.89
CA VAL A 482 -26.06 -41.36 0.94
C VAL A 482 -25.77 -42.69 1.66
N GLY A 483 -26.46 -43.74 1.28
CA GLY A 483 -26.29 -45.06 1.89
C GLY A 483 -26.49 -45.02 3.40
N THR A 484 -25.51 -45.50 4.16
CA THR A 484 -25.52 -45.54 5.65
C THR A 484 -24.62 -44.48 6.29
N LEU A 485 -24.09 -43.51 5.52
CA LEU A 485 -23.25 -42.45 6.05
C LEU A 485 -24.05 -41.58 7.02
N SER A 486 -23.43 -41.22 8.15
CA SER A 486 -24.05 -40.40 9.20
C SER A 486 -23.74 -38.92 9.05
N TYR A 487 -22.95 -38.55 8.06
CA TYR A 487 -22.56 -37.15 7.75
C TYR A 487 -23.04 -36.76 6.34
N SER A 488 -23.05 -35.47 6.07
CA SER A 488 -23.35 -34.89 4.74
C SER A 488 -22.21 -34.00 4.24
N ARG A 489 -21.80 -32.97 4.99
CA ARG A 489 -20.68 -32.09 4.75
C ARG A 489 -20.78 -31.31 3.43
N GLY A 490 -19.68 -31.20 2.64
CA GLY A 490 -19.67 -30.47 1.36
C GLY A 490 -19.60 -28.94 1.54
N GLY A 491 -18.94 -28.49 2.59
CA GLY A 491 -18.81 -27.07 2.93
C GLY A 491 -18.17 -26.25 1.81
N ILE A 492 -18.62 -25.01 1.63
CA ILE A 492 -18.06 -24.06 0.64
C ILE A 492 -17.20 -23.07 1.41
N TRP A 493 -15.88 -23.34 1.55
CA TRP A 493 -14.98 -22.50 2.33
C TRP A 493 -13.86 -21.84 1.52
N MET A 494 -13.34 -22.48 0.47
CA MET A 494 -12.46 -21.96 -0.57
C MET A 494 -11.28 -21.11 -0.09
N GLY A 495 -10.73 -21.39 1.13
CA GLY A 495 -9.66 -20.58 1.71
C GLY A 495 -10.04 -19.09 1.91
N GLY A 496 -11.32 -18.78 2.12
CA GLY A 496 -11.82 -17.40 2.17
C GLY A 496 -12.11 -16.77 0.80
N GLY A 497 -11.91 -17.52 -0.28
CA GLY A 497 -12.30 -17.11 -1.63
C GLY A 497 -13.81 -16.92 -1.77
N ALA A 498 -14.25 -16.35 -2.88
CA ALA A 498 -15.67 -16.12 -3.13
C ALA A 498 -16.14 -16.90 -4.37
N PRO A 499 -17.41 -17.24 -4.50
CA PRO A 499 -17.95 -17.73 -5.77
C PRO A 499 -17.61 -16.80 -6.92
N ALA A 500 -17.12 -17.34 -8.02
CA ALA A 500 -16.87 -16.57 -9.23
C ALA A 500 -18.13 -16.47 -10.09
N VAL A 501 -18.25 -15.41 -10.89
CA VAL A 501 -19.42 -15.15 -11.75
C VAL A 501 -18.96 -14.97 -13.19
N ASP A 502 -19.66 -15.61 -14.14
CA ASP A 502 -19.45 -15.38 -15.57
C ASP A 502 -20.34 -14.23 -16.10
N SER A 503 -20.14 -13.87 -17.35
CA SER A 503 -20.91 -12.81 -18.03
C SER A 503 -22.40 -13.10 -18.17
N SER A 504 -22.82 -14.36 -18.00
CA SER A 504 -24.22 -14.79 -17.99
C SER A 504 -24.86 -14.76 -16.60
N GLY A 505 -24.07 -14.43 -15.56
CA GLY A 505 -24.51 -14.39 -14.18
C GLY A 505 -24.53 -15.75 -13.47
N ASN A 506 -23.94 -16.79 -14.05
CA ASN A 506 -23.81 -18.08 -13.38
C ASN A 506 -22.75 -18.02 -12.29
N LEU A 507 -23.02 -18.65 -11.14
CA LEU A 507 -22.08 -18.79 -10.03
C LEU A 507 -21.23 -20.06 -10.19
N PHE A 508 -19.94 -19.97 -9.89
CA PHE A 508 -19.02 -21.09 -9.83
C PHE A 508 -18.30 -21.10 -8.49
N PHE A 509 -18.30 -22.24 -7.82
CA PHE A 509 -17.61 -22.46 -6.55
C PHE A 509 -17.18 -23.93 -6.44
N ILE A 510 -16.34 -24.21 -5.44
CA ILE A 510 -15.86 -25.56 -5.17
C ILE A 510 -16.30 -25.96 -3.77
N THR A 511 -16.90 -27.16 -3.64
CA THR A 511 -17.28 -27.77 -2.37
C THR A 511 -16.12 -28.60 -1.80
N GLY A 512 -16.01 -28.65 -0.49
CA GLY A 512 -15.10 -29.53 0.23
C GLY A 512 -15.64 -30.96 0.38
N ASN A 513 -14.96 -31.72 1.23
CA ASN A 513 -15.31 -33.08 1.58
C ASN A 513 -16.79 -33.24 1.88
N GLY A 514 -17.42 -34.32 1.38
CA GLY A 514 -18.81 -34.56 1.61
C GLY A 514 -19.38 -35.62 0.71
N THR A 515 -20.62 -35.96 0.99
CA THR A 515 -21.33 -37.00 0.24
C THR A 515 -21.53 -36.62 -1.24
N PHE A 516 -21.41 -37.59 -2.12
CA PHE A 516 -21.55 -37.41 -3.55
C PHE A 516 -22.42 -38.52 -4.18
N ASP A 517 -23.47 -38.15 -4.91
CA ASP A 517 -24.33 -39.06 -5.66
C ASP A 517 -24.90 -38.44 -6.95
N ALA A 518 -24.45 -37.26 -7.33
CA ALA A 518 -24.93 -36.55 -8.52
C ALA A 518 -24.71 -37.37 -9.82
N ASN A 519 -23.70 -38.22 -9.86
CA ASN A 519 -23.44 -39.14 -10.98
C ASN A 519 -24.52 -40.24 -11.16
N THR A 520 -25.32 -40.51 -10.14
CA THR A 520 -26.41 -41.48 -10.17
C THR A 520 -27.80 -40.84 -10.15
N GLY A 521 -27.84 -39.51 -10.34
CA GLY A 521 -29.08 -38.72 -10.36
C GLY A 521 -29.52 -38.18 -9.00
N GLY A 522 -28.66 -38.26 -7.98
CA GLY A 522 -28.84 -37.60 -6.69
C GLY A 522 -28.51 -36.13 -6.75
N SER A 523 -28.51 -35.45 -5.59
CA SER A 523 -28.31 -34.02 -5.46
C SER A 523 -27.18 -33.62 -4.47
N ASN A 524 -26.31 -34.58 -4.15
CA ASN A 524 -25.15 -34.33 -3.31
C ASN A 524 -23.87 -34.09 -4.17
N TYR A 525 -23.15 -33.00 -3.89
CA TYR A 525 -22.03 -32.47 -4.65
C TYR A 525 -20.79 -32.26 -3.77
N GLY A 526 -20.43 -33.24 -2.91
CA GLY A 526 -19.15 -33.17 -2.19
C GLY A 526 -17.97 -33.19 -3.16
N ASP A 527 -16.90 -32.47 -2.84
CA ASP A 527 -15.66 -32.33 -3.65
C ASP A 527 -15.91 -32.00 -5.13
N SER A 528 -16.74 -31.03 -5.40
CA SER A 528 -17.17 -30.71 -6.76
C SER A 528 -17.02 -29.24 -7.09
N VAL A 529 -16.64 -28.93 -8.34
CA VAL A 529 -16.96 -27.62 -8.91
C VAL A 529 -18.43 -27.63 -9.30
N VAL A 530 -19.18 -26.67 -8.82
CA VAL A 530 -20.62 -26.53 -9.10
C VAL A 530 -20.86 -25.23 -9.87
N LYS A 531 -21.63 -25.33 -10.96
CA LYS A 531 -22.19 -24.20 -11.71
C LYS A 531 -23.65 -24.03 -11.33
N LEU A 532 -24.01 -22.90 -10.72
CA LEU A 532 -25.42 -22.56 -10.46
C LEU A 532 -25.91 -21.53 -11.47
N GLY A 533 -27.00 -21.83 -12.15
CA GLY A 533 -27.81 -20.85 -12.87
C GLY A 533 -28.58 -19.98 -11.90
N THR A 534 -28.70 -18.67 -12.19
CA THR A 534 -29.32 -17.67 -11.29
C THR A 534 -30.60 -17.04 -11.85
N ALA A 535 -31.00 -17.37 -13.08
CA ALA A 535 -32.07 -16.67 -13.78
C ALA A 535 -33.49 -16.83 -13.16
N SER A 536 -33.73 -17.92 -12.42
CA SER A 536 -35.05 -18.23 -11.83
C SER A 536 -34.92 -18.76 -10.39
N GLY A 537 -33.97 -18.21 -9.64
CA GLY A 537 -33.48 -18.77 -8.40
C GLY A 537 -32.18 -19.54 -8.63
N LEU A 538 -31.76 -20.39 -7.69
CA LEU A 538 -30.55 -21.21 -7.81
C LEU A 538 -30.87 -22.62 -8.28
N SER A 539 -30.24 -23.04 -9.37
CA SER A 539 -30.34 -24.42 -9.88
C SER A 539 -28.98 -24.88 -10.39
N VAL A 540 -28.64 -26.16 -10.13
CA VAL A 540 -27.42 -26.75 -10.67
C VAL A 540 -27.54 -26.85 -12.19
N ALA A 541 -26.75 -26.03 -12.89
CA ALA A 541 -26.70 -26.07 -14.35
C ALA A 541 -25.67 -27.09 -14.86
N ASP A 542 -24.55 -27.26 -14.12
CA ASP A 542 -23.51 -28.22 -14.44
C ASP A 542 -22.60 -28.47 -13.24
N TYR A 543 -21.72 -29.48 -13.30
CA TYR A 543 -20.73 -29.76 -12.27
C TYR A 543 -19.53 -30.52 -12.83
N PHE A 544 -18.43 -30.51 -12.08
CA PHE A 544 -17.28 -31.40 -12.26
C PHE A 544 -16.90 -31.97 -10.90
N THR A 545 -16.70 -33.28 -10.84
CA THR A 545 -16.23 -33.99 -9.65
C THR A 545 -14.99 -34.82 -10.03
N PRO A 546 -13.87 -34.72 -9.31
CA PRO A 546 -12.69 -35.54 -9.57
C PRO A 546 -12.99 -37.04 -9.46
N LEU A 547 -12.30 -37.83 -10.28
CA LEU A 547 -12.51 -39.29 -10.37
C LEU A 547 -12.23 -40.03 -9.05
N ASP A 548 -11.45 -39.45 -8.18
CA ASP A 548 -11.03 -39.97 -6.87
C ASP A 548 -11.78 -39.34 -5.69
N GLN A 549 -12.96 -38.73 -5.91
CA GLN A 549 -13.78 -38.05 -4.91
C GLN A 549 -13.94 -38.86 -3.61
N ALA A 550 -14.27 -40.16 -3.71
CA ALA A 550 -14.40 -41.00 -2.53
C ALA A 550 -13.14 -41.10 -1.68
N SER A 551 -11.94 -40.97 -2.31
CA SER A 551 -10.66 -40.93 -1.60
C SER A 551 -10.40 -39.53 -1.01
N LEU A 552 -10.83 -38.47 -1.68
CA LEU A 552 -10.72 -37.11 -1.17
C LEU A 552 -11.52 -36.96 0.11
N ASP A 553 -12.79 -37.35 0.11
CA ASP A 553 -13.70 -37.32 1.26
C ASP A 553 -13.16 -38.16 2.43
N ALA A 554 -12.70 -39.39 2.16
CA ALA A 554 -12.21 -40.30 3.20
C ALA A 554 -10.89 -39.84 3.87
N ASN A 555 -10.09 -39.02 3.21
CA ASN A 555 -8.76 -38.60 3.68
C ASN A 555 -8.67 -37.10 4.03
N ASP A 556 -9.79 -36.44 4.17
CA ASP A 556 -9.84 -35.00 4.44
C ASP A 556 -8.97 -34.18 3.43
N THR A 557 -9.12 -34.51 2.16
CA THR A 557 -8.34 -33.88 1.08
C THR A 557 -9.24 -32.98 0.23
N ASP A 558 -9.89 -32.01 0.90
CA ASP A 558 -10.85 -31.10 0.27
C ASP A 558 -10.43 -30.58 -1.10
N PHE A 559 -11.24 -30.84 -2.10
CA PHE A 559 -11.13 -30.18 -3.39
C PHE A 559 -11.47 -28.69 -3.25
N GLY A 560 -12.41 -28.34 -2.37
CA GLY A 560 -12.86 -26.99 -2.08
C GLY A 560 -11.96 -26.16 -1.16
N SER A 561 -10.72 -26.54 -0.90
CA SER A 561 -9.80 -25.71 -0.11
C SER A 561 -9.33 -24.45 -0.84
N GLY A 562 -9.16 -24.49 -2.17
CA GLY A 562 -8.90 -23.32 -3.01
C GLY A 562 -10.16 -22.86 -3.74
N ALA A 563 -10.10 -21.66 -4.33
CA ALA A 563 -11.23 -21.09 -5.06
C ALA A 563 -11.07 -21.18 -6.57
N ALA A 564 -12.19 -21.01 -7.27
CA ALA A 564 -12.22 -20.97 -8.73
C ALA A 564 -12.09 -19.54 -9.27
N THR A 565 -11.39 -19.41 -10.40
CA THR A 565 -11.26 -18.17 -11.16
C THR A 565 -11.85 -18.38 -12.56
N VAL A 566 -12.76 -17.50 -12.96
CA VAL A 566 -13.27 -17.41 -14.34
C VAL A 566 -12.24 -16.68 -15.18
N LEU A 567 -11.70 -17.37 -16.20
CA LEU A 567 -10.70 -16.77 -17.09
C LEU A 567 -11.38 -15.89 -18.15
N VAL A 568 -10.63 -14.92 -18.64
CA VAL A 568 -11.05 -14.09 -19.79
C VAL A 568 -11.39 -15.00 -20.96
N ASP A 569 -12.50 -14.71 -21.64
CA ASP A 569 -12.95 -15.50 -22.79
C ASP A 569 -11.91 -15.58 -23.90
N GLN A 570 -11.77 -16.74 -24.50
CA GLN A 570 -10.80 -17.08 -25.54
C GLN A 570 -11.52 -17.38 -26.89
N PRO A 571 -12.15 -16.38 -27.52
CA PRO A 571 -13.07 -16.63 -28.65
C PRO A 571 -12.41 -17.30 -29.87
N SER A 572 -11.09 -17.19 -30.00
CA SER A 572 -10.30 -17.82 -31.06
C SER A 572 -9.60 -19.12 -30.61
N GLY A 573 -9.75 -19.52 -29.36
CA GLY A 573 -9.15 -20.72 -28.79
C GLY A 573 -10.01 -21.96 -29.04
N PRO A 574 -9.48 -23.17 -28.79
CA PRO A 574 -10.22 -24.42 -28.92
C PRO A 574 -11.35 -24.56 -27.89
N VAL A 575 -11.28 -23.85 -26.77
CA VAL A 575 -12.31 -23.72 -25.74
C VAL A 575 -12.44 -22.23 -25.39
N ALA A 576 -13.60 -21.66 -25.68
CA ALA A 576 -13.82 -20.23 -25.53
C ALA A 576 -13.94 -19.79 -24.06
N HIS A 577 -14.60 -20.59 -23.24
CA HIS A 577 -14.98 -20.22 -21.88
C HIS A 577 -14.32 -21.16 -20.86
N LEU A 578 -13.32 -20.63 -20.14
CA LEU A 578 -12.50 -21.42 -19.24
C LEU A 578 -12.69 -21.01 -17.77
N LEU A 579 -12.57 -21.98 -16.88
CA LEU A 579 -12.51 -21.86 -15.43
C LEU A 579 -11.31 -22.64 -14.91
N ILE A 580 -10.63 -22.13 -13.88
CA ILE A 580 -9.54 -22.84 -13.22
C ILE A 580 -9.73 -22.83 -11.70
N GLY A 581 -9.45 -23.96 -11.04
CA GLY A 581 -9.50 -24.10 -9.58
C GLY A 581 -8.92 -25.43 -9.11
N GLY A 582 -8.68 -25.55 -7.82
CA GLY A 582 -8.11 -26.76 -7.23
C GLY A 582 -8.00 -26.68 -5.71
N GLY A 583 -7.56 -27.76 -5.08
CA GLY A 583 -7.60 -27.90 -3.63
C GLY A 583 -6.42 -28.65 -3.00
N LYS A 584 -6.67 -29.29 -1.83
CA LYS A 584 -5.65 -29.96 -0.98
C LYS A 584 -4.83 -31.02 -1.72
N GLN A 585 -5.38 -31.64 -2.76
CA GLN A 585 -4.65 -32.62 -3.58
C GLN A 585 -3.49 -32.01 -4.37
N GLY A 586 -3.49 -30.68 -4.53
CA GLY A 586 -2.46 -29.97 -5.30
C GLY A 586 -2.67 -30.00 -6.81
N ASN A 587 -3.82 -30.44 -7.29
CA ASN A 587 -4.23 -30.38 -8.69
C ASN A 587 -5.01 -29.11 -8.97
N LEU A 588 -4.63 -28.35 -10.01
CA LEU A 588 -5.45 -27.34 -10.65
C LEU A 588 -6.13 -27.97 -11.87
N PHE A 589 -7.45 -27.85 -11.93
CA PHE A 589 -8.24 -28.27 -13.08
C PHE A 589 -8.65 -27.08 -13.92
N LEU A 590 -8.24 -27.07 -15.19
CA LEU A 590 -8.73 -26.14 -16.21
C LEU A 590 -9.97 -26.78 -16.85
N LEU A 591 -11.11 -26.14 -16.70
CA LEU A 591 -12.43 -26.65 -17.07
C LEU A 591 -13.04 -25.80 -18.19
N ASN A 592 -13.87 -26.43 -19.03
CA ASN A 592 -14.76 -25.74 -19.95
C ASN A 592 -16.04 -25.32 -19.22
N ARG A 593 -16.32 -24.03 -19.09
CA ARG A 593 -17.54 -23.50 -18.42
C ARG A 593 -18.84 -23.86 -19.12
N ASP A 594 -18.79 -24.25 -20.41
CA ASP A 594 -19.97 -24.68 -21.16
C ASP A 594 -20.29 -26.15 -20.95
N ASN A 595 -19.30 -26.94 -20.51
CA ASN A 595 -19.42 -28.35 -20.18
C ASN A 595 -18.31 -28.73 -19.20
N LEU A 596 -18.63 -28.68 -17.90
CA LEU A 596 -17.66 -28.91 -16.83
C LEU A 596 -17.13 -30.36 -16.79
N GLY A 597 -17.79 -31.31 -17.46
CA GLY A 597 -17.29 -32.68 -17.62
C GLY A 597 -17.89 -33.71 -16.69
N LYS A 598 -18.66 -33.30 -15.66
CA LYS A 598 -19.33 -34.15 -14.66
C LYS A 598 -18.36 -35.09 -13.94
N PHE A 599 -18.85 -36.25 -13.48
CA PHE A 599 -18.02 -37.29 -12.89
C PHE A 599 -17.83 -38.44 -13.90
N SER A 600 -16.60 -38.98 -13.89
CA SER A 600 -16.30 -40.26 -14.55
C SER A 600 -15.36 -41.05 -13.66
N SER A 601 -15.64 -42.35 -13.48
CA SER A 601 -14.82 -43.26 -12.66
C SER A 601 -13.49 -43.66 -13.32
N SER A 602 -13.28 -43.27 -14.58
CA SER A 602 -12.08 -43.69 -15.37
C SER A 602 -11.13 -42.56 -15.73
N THR A 603 -11.64 -41.33 -15.83
CA THR A 603 -10.83 -40.17 -16.21
C THR A 603 -11.47 -38.87 -15.77
N ASN A 604 -10.69 -37.86 -15.47
CA ASN A 604 -11.16 -36.49 -15.28
C ASN A 604 -11.43 -35.86 -16.66
N ASN A 605 -12.69 -35.55 -16.96
CA ASN A 605 -13.12 -34.93 -18.21
C ASN A 605 -12.82 -33.41 -18.17
N VAL A 606 -11.55 -33.03 -18.22
CA VAL A 606 -11.09 -31.65 -18.08
C VAL A 606 -10.29 -31.22 -19.30
N VAL A 607 -10.17 -29.93 -19.55
CA VAL A 607 -9.29 -29.37 -20.59
C VAL A 607 -7.83 -29.68 -20.26
N GLN A 608 -7.46 -29.52 -18.98
CA GLN A 608 -6.12 -29.82 -18.47
C GLN A 608 -6.14 -29.99 -16.96
N ALA A 609 -5.33 -30.92 -16.44
CA ALA A 609 -4.95 -30.98 -15.04
C ALA A 609 -3.47 -30.55 -14.92
N ILE A 610 -3.18 -29.66 -13.95
CA ILE A 610 -1.83 -29.20 -13.64
C ILE A 610 -1.54 -29.61 -12.20
N ASN A 611 -0.59 -30.52 -12.00
CA ASN A 611 -0.20 -30.92 -10.65
C ASN A 611 0.87 -29.98 -10.12
N LEU A 612 0.59 -29.26 -9.05
CA LEU A 612 1.55 -28.38 -8.36
C LEU A 612 2.43 -29.14 -7.36
N GLY A 613 2.01 -30.34 -6.95
CA GLY A 613 2.69 -31.17 -5.96
C GLY A 613 2.48 -30.71 -4.50
N ASN A 614 1.71 -29.65 -4.29
CA ASN A 614 1.48 -29.02 -2.98
C ASN A 614 0.02 -28.60 -2.83
N SER A 615 -0.55 -28.76 -1.63
CA SER A 615 -1.94 -28.37 -1.36
C SER A 615 -2.21 -26.90 -1.71
N ILE A 616 -3.38 -26.63 -2.29
CA ILE A 616 -3.81 -25.32 -2.76
C ILE A 616 -4.93 -24.83 -1.86
N PHE A 617 -4.77 -23.63 -1.30
CA PHE A 617 -5.79 -22.91 -0.54
C PHE A 617 -6.02 -21.50 -1.12
N ALA A 618 -5.36 -21.23 -2.22
CA ALA A 618 -5.33 -19.93 -2.87
C ALA A 618 -6.39 -19.79 -3.95
N THR A 619 -6.78 -18.55 -4.23
CA THR A 619 -7.42 -18.17 -5.48
C THR A 619 -6.32 -17.75 -6.45
N PRO A 620 -6.19 -18.37 -7.63
CA PRO A 620 -5.18 -18.00 -8.61
C PRO A 620 -5.43 -16.60 -9.20
N VAL A 621 -4.37 -15.88 -9.55
CA VAL A 621 -4.44 -14.66 -10.37
C VAL A 621 -4.28 -15.03 -11.84
N PHE A 622 -5.07 -14.41 -12.72
CA PHE A 622 -4.90 -14.55 -14.15
C PHE A 622 -4.79 -13.19 -14.85
N TRP A 623 -3.63 -12.95 -15.48
CA TRP A 623 -3.33 -11.69 -16.16
C TRP A 623 -2.52 -11.93 -17.44
N GLN A 624 -2.95 -11.37 -18.57
CA GLN A 624 -2.27 -11.45 -19.87
C GLN A 624 -1.75 -12.85 -20.22
N ASN A 625 -2.64 -13.83 -20.17
CA ASN A 625 -2.31 -15.24 -20.46
C ASN A 625 -1.27 -15.84 -19.49
N ASN A 626 -1.15 -15.33 -18.28
CA ASN A 626 -0.33 -15.91 -17.23
C ASN A 626 -1.17 -16.18 -15.99
N LEU A 627 -0.98 -17.36 -15.41
CA LEU A 627 -1.56 -17.77 -14.13
C LEU A 627 -0.49 -17.69 -13.05
N TYR A 628 -0.85 -17.08 -11.92
CA TYR A 628 0.01 -16.99 -10.73
C TYR A 628 -0.66 -17.70 -9.57
N VAL A 629 0.05 -18.65 -8.94
CA VAL A 629 -0.48 -19.46 -7.85
C VAL A 629 0.61 -19.93 -6.91
N ALA A 630 0.35 -19.97 -5.60
CA ALA A 630 1.23 -20.55 -4.59
C ALA A 630 0.52 -21.69 -3.85
N GLY A 631 1.13 -22.86 -3.79
CA GLY A 631 0.73 -23.95 -2.90
C GLY A 631 1.47 -23.90 -1.57
N VAL A 632 1.03 -24.70 -0.60
CA VAL A 632 1.63 -24.81 0.74
C VAL A 632 3.06 -25.36 0.64
N GLY A 633 4.03 -24.68 1.27
CA GLY A 633 5.44 -25.08 1.24
C GLY A 633 6.12 -24.89 -0.10
N ALA A 634 5.48 -24.23 -1.07
CA ALA A 634 5.97 -24.03 -2.42
C ALA A 634 6.24 -22.55 -2.76
N PRO A 635 7.10 -22.27 -3.74
CA PRO A 635 7.22 -20.93 -4.30
C PRO A 635 5.94 -20.49 -5.02
N LEU A 636 5.76 -19.17 -5.17
CA LEU A 636 4.79 -18.60 -6.08
C LEU A 636 5.22 -18.94 -7.52
N LYS A 637 4.35 -19.58 -8.30
CA LYS A 637 4.61 -20.10 -9.65
C LYS A 637 3.82 -19.31 -10.68
N GLN A 638 4.45 -19.06 -11.84
CA GLN A 638 3.84 -18.47 -13.03
C GLN A 638 3.73 -19.52 -14.13
N PHE A 639 2.54 -19.72 -14.69
CA PHE A 639 2.30 -20.60 -15.83
C PHE A 639 1.79 -19.80 -17.03
N ALA A 640 2.48 -19.90 -18.16
CA ALA A 640 2.05 -19.25 -19.39
C ALA A 640 0.93 -20.05 -20.07
N PHE A 641 -0.14 -19.36 -20.47
CA PHE A 641 -1.27 -19.92 -21.22
C PHE A 641 -1.03 -19.75 -22.72
N ASN A 642 -1.17 -20.84 -23.46
CA ASN A 642 -1.07 -20.85 -24.92
C ASN A 642 -2.47 -20.81 -25.52
N THR A 643 -2.85 -19.68 -26.10
CA THR A 643 -4.18 -19.46 -26.69
C THR A 643 -4.50 -20.38 -27.86
N ALA A 644 -3.47 -20.82 -28.63
CA ALA A 644 -3.67 -21.72 -29.77
C ALA A 644 -4.01 -23.15 -29.33
N THR A 645 -3.50 -23.60 -28.18
CA THR A 645 -3.79 -24.94 -27.65
C THR A 645 -4.87 -24.91 -26.57
N GLY A 646 -5.23 -23.75 -26.02
CA GLY A 646 -6.16 -23.58 -24.92
C GLY A 646 -5.64 -24.17 -23.59
N LYS A 647 -4.32 -24.25 -23.41
CA LYS A 647 -3.68 -24.91 -22.26
C LYS A 647 -2.52 -24.10 -21.68
N PHE A 648 -2.25 -24.32 -20.41
CA PHE A 648 -1.04 -23.84 -19.76
C PHE A 648 0.17 -24.73 -20.06
N GLY A 649 1.38 -24.16 -19.96
CA GLY A 649 2.60 -24.95 -19.98
C GLY A 649 2.62 -26.03 -18.89
N GLY A 650 3.26 -27.16 -19.15
CA GLY A 650 3.35 -28.28 -18.18
C GLY A 650 4.30 -28.04 -17.00
N ALA A 651 5.11 -26.97 -17.05
CA ALA A 651 6.02 -26.54 -16.01
C ALA A 651 5.88 -25.02 -15.81
N PRO A 652 6.24 -24.49 -14.61
CA PRO A 652 6.23 -23.04 -14.37
C PRO A 652 7.18 -22.32 -15.35
N PHE A 653 6.72 -21.21 -15.90
CA PHE A 653 7.54 -20.30 -16.72
C PHE A 653 8.58 -19.57 -15.85
N SER A 654 8.15 -19.12 -14.66
CA SER A 654 9.02 -18.56 -13.63
C SER A 654 8.45 -18.86 -12.23
N GLN A 655 9.28 -18.68 -11.19
CA GLN A 655 8.84 -18.84 -9.82
C GLN A 655 9.65 -17.97 -8.86
N SER A 656 9.07 -17.64 -7.70
CA SER A 656 9.75 -16.89 -6.63
C SER A 656 10.86 -17.73 -5.98
N ALA A 657 11.83 -17.05 -5.36
CA ALA A 657 12.82 -17.71 -4.49
C ALA A 657 12.22 -18.09 -3.13
N THR A 658 11.24 -17.32 -2.65
CA THR A 658 10.52 -17.55 -1.40
C THR A 658 9.51 -18.66 -1.57
N SER A 659 9.46 -19.59 -0.60
CA SER A 659 8.40 -20.59 -0.46
C SER A 659 7.45 -20.18 0.66
N TYR A 660 6.15 -20.35 0.43
CA TYR A 660 5.08 -19.95 1.33
C TYR A 660 4.60 -21.16 2.14
N GLY A 661 4.85 -21.16 3.46
CA GLY A 661 4.34 -22.20 4.36
C GLY A 661 2.81 -22.21 4.39
N PHE A 662 2.20 -23.08 5.22
CA PHE A 662 0.73 -23.08 5.35
C PHE A 662 0.23 -21.69 5.79
N PRO A 663 -0.78 -21.13 5.17
CA PRO A 663 -1.71 -21.73 4.18
C PRO A 663 -1.31 -21.55 2.71
N GLY A 664 -0.08 -21.22 2.38
CA GLY A 664 0.31 -20.74 1.06
C GLY A 664 0.04 -19.23 0.93
N ALA A 665 -0.13 -18.73 -0.28
CA ALA A 665 -0.46 -17.32 -0.51
C ALA A 665 -1.51 -17.17 -1.61
N THR A 666 -2.51 -16.32 -1.36
CA THR A 666 -3.42 -15.82 -2.40
C THR A 666 -2.84 -14.52 -2.92
N PRO A 667 -2.32 -14.49 -4.17
CA PRO A 667 -1.71 -13.29 -4.72
C PRO A 667 -2.75 -12.28 -5.19
N SER A 668 -2.33 -11.01 -5.32
CA SER A 668 -3.00 -9.96 -6.09
C SER A 668 -2.04 -9.41 -7.13
N LEU A 669 -2.55 -8.80 -8.20
CA LEU A 669 -1.72 -8.19 -9.23
C LEU A 669 -2.16 -6.76 -9.49
N SER A 670 -1.19 -5.85 -9.60
CA SER A 670 -1.40 -4.49 -10.06
C SER A 670 -0.59 -4.19 -11.31
N SER A 671 -1.14 -3.40 -12.24
CA SER A 671 -0.43 -3.00 -13.46
C SER A 671 -0.95 -1.67 -14.03
N SER A 672 -0.13 -1.04 -14.83
CA SER A 672 -0.48 0.11 -15.66
C SER A 672 -0.94 -0.40 -17.04
N GLY A 673 -2.19 -0.83 -17.12
CA GLY A 673 -2.70 -1.55 -18.29
C GLY A 673 -1.95 -2.88 -18.50
N SER A 674 -1.17 -2.95 -19.56
CA SER A 674 -0.36 -4.12 -19.93
C SER A 674 1.10 -4.05 -19.48
N THR A 675 1.50 -3.04 -18.70
CA THR A 675 2.90 -2.77 -18.32
C THR A 675 3.05 -2.59 -16.82
N ASN A 676 4.30 -2.62 -16.34
CA ASN A 676 4.64 -2.40 -14.92
C ASN A 676 3.88 -3.33 -13.95
N ALA A 677 3.60 -4.56 -14.39
CA ALA A 677 2.83 -5.48 -13.56
C ALA A 677 3.65 -6.02 -12.39
N ILE A 678 3.04 -5.98 -11.21
CA ILE A 678 3.62 -6.45 -9.94
C ILE A 678 2.67 -7.47 -9.33
N VAL A 679 3.20 -8.65 -8.98
CA VAL A 679 2.47 -9.65 -8.18
C VAL A 679 2.79 -9.42 -6.72
N TRP A 680 1.74 -9.27 -5.92
CA TRP A 680 1.79 -9.06 -4.47
C TRP A 680 1.36 -10.36 -3.77
N ALA A 681 2.12 -10.81 -2.79
CA ALA A 681 1.81 -12.02 -2.05
C ALA A 681 2.14 -11.84 -0.56
N LEU A 682 1.33 -12.45 0.32
CA LEU A 682 1.55 -12.43 1.75
C LEU A 682 2.11 -13.77 2.22
N ASP A 683 3.24 -13.74 2.91
CA ASP A 683 3.70 -14.88 3.69
C ASP A 683 3.06 -14.82 5.09
N ASN A 684 2.06 -15.66 5.27
CA ASN A 684 1.31 -15.81 6.52
C ASN A 684 1.71 -17.09 7.29
N THR A 685 2.87 -17.67 7.03
CA THR A 685 3.34 -18.91 7.66
C THR A 685 3.34 -18.84 9.19
N LEU A 686 3.56 -17.64 9.75
CA LEU A 686 3.61 -17.41 11.21
C LEU A 686 2.26 -16.96 11.79
N TYR A 687 1.13 -17.36 11.17
CA TYR A 687 -0.19 -17.04 11.71
C TYR A 687 -0.43 -17.61 13.11
N CYS A 688 -1.29 -16.93 13.87
CA CYS A 688 -1.62 -17.32 15.23
C CYS A 688 -2.73 -18.35 15.29
N THR A 689 -2.53 -19.39 16.08
CA THR A 689 -3.61 -20.31 16.53
C THR A 689 -3.57 -20.40 18.06
N PRO A 690 -4.63 -20.87 18.73
CA PRO A 690 -4.62 -21.11 20.18
C PRO A 690 -3.49 -22.04 20.62
N GLN A 691 -3.02 -22.93 19.74
CA GLN A 691 -1.93 -23.87 20.00
C GLN A 691 -0.55 -23.35 19.58
N SER A 692 -0.47 -22.31 18.75
CA SER A 692 0.82 -21.81 18.28
C SER A 692 1.55 -21.08 19.41
N ARG A 693 2.77 -21.52 19.69
CA ARG A 693 3.64 -20.93 20.71
C ARG A 693 4.38 -19.67 20.24
N GLY A 694 3.95 -19.06 19.18
CA GLY A 694 4.57 -17.86 18.66
C GLY A 694 3.87 -17.39 17.40
N CYS A 695 3.18 -16.28 17.52
CA CYS A 695 2.71 -15.52 16.40
C CYS A 695 3.86 -14.68 15.83
N GLY A 696 3.89 -14.50 14.52
CA GLY A 696 4.86 -13.64 13.86
C GLY A 696 4.22 -12.70 12.87
N ALA A 697 4.98 -11.71 12.47
CA ALA A 697 4.53 -10.74 11.48
C ALA A 697 4.26 -11.41 10.13
N THR A 698 3.21 -10.96 9.44
CA THR A 698 3.07 -11.26 8.02
C THR A 698 4.15 -10.54 7.21
N VAL A 699 4.59 -11.12 6.09
CA VAL A 699 5.54 -10.46 5.18
C VAL A 699 4.86 -10.23 3.84
N LEU A 700 4.75 -8.97 3.44
CA LEU A 700 4.29 -8.60 2.11
C LEU A 700 5.46 -8.65 1.13
N HIS A 701 5.30 -9.39 0.04
CA HIS A 701 6.26 -9.51 -1.05
C HIS A 701 5.72 -8.86 -2.33
N ALA A 702 6.60 -8.27 -3.12
CA ALA A 702 6.35 -7.69 -4.43
C ALA A 702 7.30 -8.28 -5.48
N TYR A 703 6.75 -8.87 -6.53
CA TYR A 703 7.53 -9.50 -7.62
C TYR A 703 7.23 -8.86 -8.96
N ASP A 704 8.22 -8.81 -9.84
CA ASP A 704 7.99 -8.51 -11.25
C ASP A 704 7.12 -9.62 -11.88
N ALA A 705 5.92 -9.27 -12.36
CA ALA A 705 4.99 -10.23 -12.93
C ALA A 705 5.50 -10.89 -14.23
N THR A 706 6.49 -10.30 -14.90
CA THR A 706 7.10 -10.89 -16.09
C THR A 706 8.13 -11.97 -15.76
N ASN A 707 8.67 -11.95 -14.53
CA ASN A 707 9.62 -12.95 -14.04
C ASN A 707 9.64 -12.95 -12.51
N LEU A 708 8.95 -13.88 -11.88
CA LEU A 708 8.83 -14.01 -10.43
C LEU A 708 10.16 -14.25 -9.69
N ALA A 709 11.24 -14.63 -10.38
CA ALA A 709 12.57 -14.71 -9.79
C ALA A 709 13.11 -13.31 -9.38
N THR A 710 12.51 -12.24 -9.91
CA THR A 710 12.84 -10.85 -9.58
C THR A 710 11.90 -10.36 -8.46
N GLU A 711 12.34 -10.47 -7.22
CA GLU A 711 11.70 -9.81 -6.09
C GLU A 711 12.11 -8.33 -6.08
N LEU A 712 11.12 -7.45 -6.18
CA LEU A 712 11.33 -5.99 -6.19
C LEU A 712 11.53 -5.45 -4.77
N TRP A 713 10.72 -5.99 -3.83
CA TRP A 713 10.71 -5.56 -2.46
C TRP A 713 9.97 -6.56 -1.56
N ASN A 714 10.31 -6.58 -0.26
CA ASN A 714 9.46 -7.17 0.76
C ASN A 714 9.53 -6.38 2.08
N SER A 715 8.52 -6.55 2.96
CA SER A 715 8.36 -5.77 4.18
C SER A 715 9.37 -6.09 5.29
N SER A 716 10.22 -7.11 5.13
CA SER A 716 11.25 -7.46 6.10
C SER A 716 12.64 -6.87 5.79
N GLN A 717 12.80 -6.19 4.64
CA GLN A 717 14.12 -5.71 4.17
C GLN A 717 14.57 -4.38 4.77
N ALA A 718 13.65 -3.59 5.33
CA ALA A 718 13.96 -2.27 5.84
C ALA A 718 14.74 -2.33 7.16
N ALA A 719 15.71 -1.44 7.35
CA ALA A 719 16.43 -1.32 8.60
C ALA A 719 15.49 -0.93 9.76
N ALA A 720 15.80 -1.41 10.96
CA ALA A 720 15.04 -1.17 12.18
C ALA A 720 13.54 -1.59 12.08
N ASN A 721 13.24 -2.60 11.26
CA ASN A 721 11.89 -3.13 11.06
C ASN A 721 10.85 -2.05 10.65
N ARG A 722 11.27 -0.99 9.92
CA ARG A 722 10.41 0.12 9.52
C ARG A 722 9.11 -0.36 8.86
N ASP A 723 9.22 -1.40 8.02
CA ASP A 723 8.13 -1.88 7.18
C ASP A 723 7.46 -3.14 7.76
N GLN A 724 7.79 -3.55 8.99
CA GLN A 724 7.21 -4.73 9.62
C GLN A 724 5.70 -4.55 9.83
N ALA A 725 4.93 -5.57 9.43
CA ALA A 725 3.49 -5.66 9.67
C ALA A 725 3.16 -6.18 11.07
N GLY A 726 1.87 -6.15 11.42
CA GLY A 726 1.33 -6.90 12.56
C GLY A 726 1.36 -8.42 12.35
N HIS A 727 0.85 -9.16 13.34
CA HIS A 727 0.83 -10.63 13.30
C HIS A 727 -0.05 -11.15 12.15
N ALA A 728 0.43 -12.21 11.53
CA ALA A 728 -0.20 -12.83 10.38
C ALA A 728 -1.56 -13.46 10.74
N VAL A 729 -2.49 -13.42 9.80
CA VAL A 729 -3.75 -14.17 9.81
C VAL A 729 -3.84 -15.01 8.55
N LYS A 730 -4.52 -16.18 8.65
CA LYS A 730 -4.67 -17.09 7.51
C LYS A 730 -5.52 -16.49 6.40
N PHE A 731 -5.17 -16.77 5.14
CA PHE A 731 -6.00 -16.52 3.96
C PHE A 731 -6.26 -15.04 3.63
N THR A 732 -5.54 -14.10 4.22
CA THR A 732 -5.67 -12.69 3.86
C THR A 732 -5.10 -12.40 2.49
N VAL A 733 -5.70 -11.41 1.81
CA VAL A 733 -5.37 -10.99 0.45
C VAL A 733 -5.00 -9.51 0.45
N PRO A 734 -3.87 -9.10 -0.14
CA PRO A 734 -3.53 -7.69 -0.20
C PRO A 734 -4.42 -6.95 -1.21
N THR A 735 -4.90 -5.77 -0.83
CA THR A 735 -5.63 -4.86 -1.73
C THR A 735 -4.70 -3.80 -2.26
N VAL A 736 -4.66 -3.63 -3.58
CA VAL A 736 -3.79 -2.65 -4.24
C VAL A 736 -4.64 -1.60 -4.94
N ALA A 737 -4.50 -0.34 -4.54
CA ALA A 737 -5.23 0.78 -5.13
C ALA A 737 -4.53 2.12 -4.87
N ASN A 738 -4.54 3.01 -5.85
CA ASN A 738 -4.13 4.41 -5.74
C ASN A 738 -2.73 4.59 -5.12
N GLY A 739 -1.75 3.82 -5.60
CA GLY A 739 -0.36 3.90 -5.15
C GLY A 739 -0.10 3.30 -3.78
N LYS A 740 -1.03 2.50 -3.24
CA LYS A 740 -0.94 1.88 -1.93
C LYS A 740 -1.29 0.38 -1.97
N VAL A 741 -0.79 -0.34 -0.97
CA VAL A 741 -1.12 -1.74 -0.70
C VAL A 741 -1.61 -1.84 0.75
N TYR A 742 -2.81 -2.38 0.92
CA TYR A 742 -3.49 -2.52 2.19
C TYR A 742 -3.47 -3.98 2.63
N VAL A 743 -3.04 -4.24 3.87
CA VAL A 743 -2.88 -5.59 4.44
C VAL A 743 -3.56 -5.66 5.79
N GLY A 744 -4.54 -6.56 5.93
CA GLY A 744 -5.18 -6.85 7.20
C GLY A 744 -4.30 -7.80 8.06
N THR A 745 -4.19 -7.50 9.35
CA THR A 745 -3.41 -8.28 10.32
C THR A 745 -4.17 -8.44 11.64
N ARG A 746 -3.56 -9.16 12.57
CA ARG A 746 -4.04 -9.35 13.93
C ARG A 746 -3.41 -8.39 14.94
N GLY A 747 -2.67 -7.37 14.49
CA GLY A 747 -1.98 -6.48 15.41
C GLY A 747 -0.88 -7.19 16.20
N ASN A 748 -0.76 -6.91 17.51
CA ASN A 748 0.27 -7.49 18.38
C ASN A 748 -0.30 -8.37 19.52
N ASP A 749 -1.58 -8.67 19.50
CA ASP A 749 -2.32 -9.51 20.46
C ASP A 749 -2.30 -9.05 21.94
N SER A 750 -1.84 -7.85 22.21
CA SER A 750 -1.79 -7.34 23.60
C SER A 750 -2.43 -5.99 23.77
N SER A 751 -2.01 -4.99 23.01
CA SER A 751 -2.52 -3.63 23.02
C SER A 751 -3.24 -3.25 21.73
N VAL A 752 -2.99 -4.01 20.66
CA VAL A 752 -3.59 -3.85 19.32
C VAL A 752 -4.15 -5.20 18.91
N LEU A 753 -5.48 -5.30 18.80
CA LEU A 753 -6.18 -6.56 18.52
C LEU A 753 -6.35 -6.82 17.03
N GLY A 754 -6.21 -5.81 16.20
CA GLY A 754 -6.18 -5.86 14.76
C GLY A 754 -5.52 -4.62 14.18
N GLU A 755 -4.95 -4.71 12.97
CA GLU A 755 -4.26 -3.59 12.35
C GLU A 755 -4.36 -3.68 10.83
N LEU A 756 -4.77 -2.57 10.21
CA LEU A 756 -4.66 -2.37 8.78
C LEU A 756 -3.31 -1.72 8.49
N GLU A 757 -2.43 -2.43 7.82
CA GLU A 757 -1.14 -1.92 7.37
C GLU A 757 -1.27 -1.26 6.01
N VAL A 758 -0.71 -0.07 5.86
CA VAL A 758 -0.73 0.68 4.61
C VAL A 758 0.69 0.90 4.11
N TYR A 759 1.01 0.24 3.01
CA TYR A 759 2.28 0.41 2.30
C TYR A 759 2.06 1.30 1.08
N GLY A 760 3.11 2.00 0.66
CA GLY A 760 3.04 2.84 -0.52
C GLY A 760 4.34 3.55 -0.84
N LEU A 761 4.30 4.47 -1.78
CA LEU A 761 5.47 5.25 -2.19
C LEU A 761 5.86 6.23 -1.07
N LEU A 762 7.11 6.14 -0.63
CA LEU A 762 7.68 7.05 0.37
C LEU A 762 7.75 8.46 -0.23
N PRO A 763 7.24 9.49 0.44
CA PRO A 763 7.05 10.81 -0.16
C PRO A 763 8.35 11.56 -0.45
N ASN A 764 9.48 11.19 0.19
CA ASN A 764 10.78 11.89 0.11
C ASN A 764 11.94 11.01 -0.35
#